data_6e750877db04baed3e3c3512b92bac06
#
_entry.id   6e750877db04baed3e3c3512b92bac06
#
_cell.length_a   1.000
_cell.length_b   1.000
_cell.length_c   1.000
_cell.angle_alpha   90.00
_cell.angle_beta   90.00
_cell.angle_gamma   90.00
#
_symmetry.space_group_name_H-M   'P 1'
#
loop_
_entity.id
_entity.type
_entity.pdbx_description
1 polymer ?
#
loop_
_entity_poly.entity_id
_entity_poly.type
_entity_poly.pdbx_seq_one_letter_code
_entity_poly.pdbx_strand_id
1 'polypeptide(L)'
;MRRLLLFVCAVLGFVACTQDVIEEQTTIRTDAPDTIQVGFEENSTRIQLNEAQKTVWTKDDLASVFYLSNANQKWQYQGETGERVGNLKRVENATATAQTSKVVVVYPYREDHYLNYESCNLHATLPATQYYTEGSYGVGSNLMVSQSEFTQFSLKSVCGWLKLQLTGNGEVVKSIKFRGNNGEQVAGLIYVDTATAEATLASEMGSSEDNNAGGNLVFDDTILTEVILDCGAGVELSAETTAFYISLPPQIFVGGFTVEVECDGYELMTLSTENELVIERNAIQPMASVEVEFVAPVVKPANNEIWYTTSNGQAVELYSGEYIFGANVVSNTYVDGKGVIKLDGNATKLQEAFENDEYLLTVTLPDSVTELNDAAFSCCPNLHTINFGNGIETAVTSGSSKPIINCPALSKFEGSIASEDGRCVICNGELFYVVGLEGLTSYTLPEGITSMNAVLSSTTLTQLTLPNSLTSIYLNTRSIPALSSFAGACASDDGSCVIINGELLYFAPMALSSTTSYTVDSRVTKIASAFPTSNTLKTVTFPSGCTEVTTRLFGSCANIESVQGNIASTGGKCIVVNNTLIELVDKKLTSYTIPAGITEIGANAFERGAITSITVPVSVTKIGNNAFSNSNTSSIYFKSTTPAEITLLYNPWVIDENIVLYVPAESVAVYKASWSDYADAIVGYDF
;
A
#
# COMPACT_ATOMS: atom_id res chain seq x y z
N MET A 1 -37.63 58.60 -42.38
CA MET A 1 -37.48 59.65 -43.43
C MET A 1 -36.05 59.53 -43.93
N ARG A 2 -35.92 58.99 -45.09
CA ARG A 2 -35.41 59.64 -46.33
C ARG A 2 -33.91 60.00 -46.19
N ARG A 3 -32.98 59.67 -47.06
CA ARG A 3 -32.90 59.17 -48.46
C ARG A 3 -31.43 58.97 -48.74
N LEU A 4 -30.92 57.92 -49.32
CA LEU A 4 -30.86 57.61 -50.75
C LEU A 4 -29.93 58.55 -51.56
N LEU A 5 -28.89 58.16 -52.22
CA LEU A 5 -28.72 57.74 -53.62
C LEU A 5 -27.22 57.80 -53.92
N LEU A 6 -26.61 56.86 -54.51
CA LEU A 6 -26.61 56.27 -55.83
C LEU A 6 -25.49 56.77 -56.79
N PHE A 7 -24.83 55.87 -57.39
CA PHE A 7 -24.43 55.62 -58.81
C PHE A 7 -23.03 56.12 -59.24
N VAL A 8 -22.26 55.52 -60.11
CA VAL A 8 -22.50 54.54 -61.20
C VAL A 8 -21.19 54.06 -61.77
N CYS A 9 -21.09 52.80 -62.15
CA CYS A 9 -20.56 52.11 -63.34
C CYS A 9 -19.29 52.64 -64.01
N ALA A 10 -18.48 51.90 -64.61
CA ALA A 10 -18.31 50.61 -65.29
C ALA A 10 -17.03 50.79 -66.14
N VAL A 11 -16.32 49.88 -66.68
CA VAL A 11 -16.52 48.90 -67.70
C VAL A 11 -15.21 48.15 -67.95
N LEU A 12 -15.26 46.85 -67.95
CA LEU A 12 -14.63 45.85 -68.77
C LEU A 12 -13.23 46.03 -69.39
N GLY A 13 -12.39 45.09 -69.13
CA GLY A 13 -11.28 44.68 -69.98
C GLY A 13 -10.76 43.28 -69.63
N PHE A 14 -11.29 42.26 -70.30
CA PHE A 14 -10.74 40.90 -70.28
C PHE A 14 -9.40 40.86 -70.92
N VAL A 15 -8.37 40.33 -70.29
CA VAL A 15 -7.29 39.51 -70.95
C VAL A 15 -6.99 38.34 -70.05
N ALA A 16 -7.12 37.16 -70.61
CA ALA A 16 -6.83 35.88 -70.04
C ALA A 16 -5.34 35.57 -70.00
N CYS A 17 -5.00 34.60 -69.16
CA CYS A 17 -3.83 33.72 -69.16
C CYS A 17 -2.70 34.11 -68.20
N THR A 18 -2.48 33.39 -67.28
CA THR A 18 -1.67 32.22 -66.94
C THR A 18 -1.66 32.03 -65.44
N GLN A 19 -1.99 30.81 -64.98
CA GLN A 19 -1.79 30.35 -63.62
C GLN A 19 -0.25 30.30 -63.34
N ASP A 20 0.23 31.25 -62.59
CA ASP A 20 1.38 31.07 -61.78
C ASP A 20 0.85 31.00 -60.33
N VAL A 21 0.94 29.82 -59.69
CA VAL A 21 0.75 29.64 -58.28
C VAL A 21 1.90 30.38 -57.60
N ILE A 22 1.63 31.64 -57.26
CA ILE A 22 2.49 32.35 -56.29
C ILE A 22 2.07 31.76 -54.95
N GLU A 23 2.89 30.87 -54.39
CA GLU A 23 2.98 30.69 -52.97
C GLU A 23 3.14 32.10 -52.35
N GLU A 24 2.07 32.67 -51.81
CA GLU A 24 2.18 33.77 -50.86
C GLU A 24 2.97 33.26 -49.67
N GLN A 25 4.29 33.34 -49.72
CA GLN A 25 5.08 33.51 -48.52
C GLN A 25 4.56 34.80 -47.88
N THR A 26 3.67 34.65 -46.89
CA THR A 26 3.32 35.71 -45.97
C THR A 26 4.62 36.11 -45.27
N THR A 27 5.30 37.11 -45.80
CA THR A 27 6.41 37.79 -45.12
C THR A 27 5.80 38.46 -43.90
N ILE A 28 5.85 37.77 -42.79
CA ILE A 28 5.53 38.32 -41.44
C ILE A 28 6.45 39.51 -41.25
N ARG A 29 5.85 40.64 -40.91
CA ARG A 29 6.55 41.92 -40.68
C ARG A 29 7.82 41.70 -39.88
N THR A 30 8.96 41.93 -40.54
CA THR A 30 10.32 41.85 -39.95
C THR A 30 10.74 43.11 -39.20
N ASP A 31 9.82 44.05 -38.98
CA ASP A 31 10.08 45.35 -38.33
C ASP A 31 9.99 45.31 -36.80
N ALA A 32 10.28 44.14 -36.19
CA ALA A 32 10.46 44.06 -34.76
C ALA A 32 11.65 44.93 -34.34
N PRO A 33 11.53 45.77 -33.28
CA PRO A 33 12.67 46.53 -32.81
C PRO A 33 13.80 45.59 -32.41
N ASP A 34 15.04 46.00 -32.61
CA ASP A 34 16.20 45.18 -32.20
C ASP A 34 16.34 45.05 -30.69
N THR A 35 15.64 45.88 -29.93
CA THR A 35 15.65 45.89 -28.47
C THR A 35 14.29 46.22 -27.89
N ILE A 36 13.96 45.56 -26.74
CA ILE A 36 12.78 45.86 -25.92
C ILE A 36 13.24 46.06 -24.47
N GLN A 37 12.49 46.85 -23.69
CA GLN A 37 12.78 47.08 -22.30
C GLN A 37 11.90 46.16 -21.43
N VAL A 38 12.53 45.41 -20.52
CA VAL A 38 11.85 44.43 -19.66
C VAL A 38 12.29 44.58 -18.22
N GLY A 39 11.32 44.67 -17.33
CA GLY A 39 11.51 44.65 -15.88
C GLY A 39 10.70 43.52 -15.23
N PHE A 40 10.76 43.50 -13.90
CA PHE A 40 10.03 42.52 -13.09
C PHE A 40 8.92 43.19 -12.27
N GLU A 41 7.78 42.51 -12.04
CA GLU A 41 6.75 42.96 -11.12
C GLU A 41 7.31 43.08 -9.69
N GLU A 42 6.66 43.88 -8.86
CA GLU A 42 7.02 43.91 -7.42
C GLU A 42 6.42 42.72 -6.70
N ASN A 43 7.17 42.04 -5.82
CA ASN A 43 6.67 40.95 -5.01
C ASN A 43 5.60 41.50 -4.06
N SER A 44 4.43 40.89 -4.03
CA SER A 44 3.31 41.30 -3.17
C SER A 44 3.45 40.83 -1.73
N THR A 45 4.48 40.06 -1.38
CA THR A 45 4.71 39.50 -0.05
C THR A 45 5.22 40.58 0.92
N ARG A 46 4.55 40.72 2.07
CA ARG A 46 4.95 41.59 3.17
C ARG A 46 6.20 41.14 3.95
N ILE A 47 6.83 40.09 3.55
CA ILE A 47 8.11 39.67 4.12
C ILE A 47 9.18 40.52 3.41
N GLN A 48 9.79 41.42 4.11
CA GLN A 48 10.98 42.11 3.66
C GLN A 48 12.08 41.03 3.49
N LEU A 49 12.16 40.47 2.29
CA LEU A 49 13.37 39.80 1.87
C LEU A 49 14.47 40.86 1.86
N ASN A 50 15.69 40.53 2.26
CA ASN A 50 16.85 41.39 2.08
C ASN A 50 16.86 41.90 0.64
N GLU A 51 17.43 43.11 0.41
CA GLU A 51 17.54 43.66 -0.95
C GLU A 51 18.16 42.68 -1.96
N ALA A 52 18.94 41.67 -1.49
CA ALA A 52 19.48 40.56 -2.25
C ALA A 52 18.44 39.55 -2.77
N GLN A 53 17.19 39.57 -2.32
CA GLN A 53 16.16 38.59 -2.69
C GLN A 53 15.12 39.13 -3.69
N LYS A 54 15.30 40.28 -4.28
CA LYS A 54 14.49 40.78 -5.38
C LYS A 54 14.92 40.10 -6.67
N THR A 55 13.93 39.68 -7.50
CA THR A 55 14.23 39.18 -8.85
C THR A 55 15.00 40.24 -9.64
N VAL A 56 16.14 39.86 -10.16
CA VAL A 56 17.06 40.72 -10.92
C VAL A 56 17.56 39.97 -12.14
N TRP A 57 17.97 40.73 -13.15
CA TRP A 57 18.64 40.17 -14.32
C TRP A 57 20.05 39.68 -13.96
N THR A 58 20.43 38.58 -14.56
CA THR A 58 21.82 38.11 -14.61
C THR A 58 22.38 38.43 -15.97
N LYS A 59 23.62 38.87 -16.06
CA LYS A 59 24.28 39.14 -17.31
C LYS A 59 24.17 37.95 -18.26
N ASP A 60 23.81 38.20 -19.49
CA ASP A 60 23.59 37.22 -20.56
C ASP A 60 22.34 36.36 -20.40
N ASP A 61 21.42 36.63 -19.48
CA ASP A 61 20.13 35.98 -19.38
C ASP A 61 19.39 35.96 -20.72
N LEU A 62 18.68 34.85 -20.97
CA LEU A 62 17.94 34.62 -22.20
C LEU A 62 16.43 34.60 -21.93
N ALA A 63 15.67 35.20 -22.85
CA ALA A 63 14.22 35.18 -22.82
C ALA A 63 13.62 34.75 -24.17
N SER A 64 12.47 34.08 -24.11
CA SER A 64 11.62 33.84 -25.30
C SER A 64 10.80 35.09 -25.57
N VAL A 65 10.82 35.56 -26.83
CA VAL A 65 9.97 36.70 -27.26
C VAL A 65 9.15 36.28 -28.48
N PHE A 66 7.83 36.34 -28.32
CA PHE A 66 6.85 36.13 -29.39
C PHE A 66 6.38 37.49 -29.87
N TYR A 67 7.06 38.02 -30.91
CA TYR A 67 6.82 39.38 -31.39
C TYR A 67 5.73 39.40 -32.44
N LEU A 68 4.49 39.69 -32.08
CA LEU A 68 3.30 39.70 -32.93
C LEU A 68 3.15 38.39 -33.75
N SER A 69 3.67 37.30 -33.23
CA SER A 69 3.66 35.99 -33.89
C SER A 69 3.81 34.86 -32.87
N ASN A 70 3.54 33.61 -33.30
CA ASN A 70 3.77 32.41 -32.51
C ASN A 70 5.22 31.88 -32.59
N ALA A 71 6.13 32.63 -33.21
CA ALA A 71 7.53 32.25 -33.30
C ALA A 71 8.26 32.52 -31.99
N ASN A 72 8.84 31.48 -31.40
CA ASN A 72 9.67 31.58 -30.21
C ASN A 72 11.07 32.10 -30.58
N GLN A 73 11.30 33.40 -30.40
CA GLN A 73 12.57 34.06 -30.72
C GLN A 73 13.43 34.14 -29.45
N LYS A 74 14.73 33.88 -29.58
CA LYS A 74 15.70 33.99 -28.50
C LYS A 74 16.23 35.42 -28.40
N TRP A 75 16.09 36.03 -27.21
CA TRP A 75 16.57 37.38 -26.91
C TRP A 75 17.46 37.34 -25.66
N GLN A 76 18.51 38.19 -25.65
CA GLN A 76 19.52 38.21 -24.59
C GLN A 76 19.52 39.56 -23.89
N TYR A 77 19.62 39.47 -22.53
CA TYR A 77 19.78 40.64 -21.68
C TYR A 77 21.14 41.32 -21.91
N GLN A 78 21.13 42.67 -22.03
CA GLN A 78 22.29 43.49 -22.42
C GLN A 78 22.87 44.35 -21.27
N GLY A 79 22.41 44.16 -20.05
CA GLY A 79 22.88 44.93 -18.86
C GLY A 79 23.81 44.13 -17.98
N GLU A 80 24.06 44.65 -16.79
CA GLU A 80 24.88 44.03 -15.76
C GLU A 80 24.00 43.22 -14.75
N THR A 81 24.61 42.24 -14.10
CA THR A 81 23.93 41.46 -13.07
C THR A 81 23.47 42.35 -11.91
N GLY A 82 22.22 42.17 -11.46
CA GLY A 82 21.64 42.89 -10.32
C GLY A 82 20.64 44.00 -10.70
N GLU A 83 20.46 44.30 -11.99
CA GLU A 83 19.46 45.26 -12.45
C GLU A 83 18.06 44.65 -12.46
N ARG A 84 17.05 45.44 -12.14
CA ARG A 84 15.64 45.02 -12.20
C ARG A 84 14.95 45.35 -13.52
N VAL A 85 15.47 46.29 -14.26
CA VAL A 85 14.95 46.74 -15.54
C VAL A 85 16.11 46.84 -16.52
N GLY A 86 15.98 46.28 -17.70
CA GLY A 86 17.02 46.37 -18.71
C GLY A 86 16.51 46.05 -20.12
N ASN A 87 17.43 46.04 -21.04
CA ASN A 87 17.11 45.82 -22.44
C ASN A 87 17.42 44.38 -22.87
N LEU A 88 16.46 43.72 -23.51
CA LEU A 88 16.68 42.50 -24.25
C LEU A 88 16.98 42.82 -25.72
N LYS A 89 17.98 42.19 -26.30
CA LYS A 89 18.34 42.27 -27.71
C LYS A 89 18.12 40.90 -28.37
N ARG A 90 17.54 40.92 -29.57
CA ARG A 90 17.32 39.71 -30.35
C ARG A 90 18.63 39.08 -30.80
N VAL A 91 18.82 37.79 -30.52
CA VAL A 91 19.98 37.00 -30.91
C VAL A 91 19.65 35.96 -31.97
N GLU A 92 18.44 35.40 -31.94
CA GLU A 92 17.99 34.41 -32.94
C GLU A 92 16.58 34.71 -33.44
N ASN A 93 16.32 34.45 -34.73
CA ASN A 93 14.99 34.50 -35.30
C ASN A 93 14.41 33.10 -35.42
N ALA A 94 13.08 33.00 -35.23
CA ALA A 94 12.33 31.79 -35.51
C ALA A 94 11.31 32.04 -36.61
N THR A 95 10.96 30.99 -37.35
CA THR A 95 9.95 31.07 -38.40
C THR A 95 8.56 31.01 -37.76
N ALA A 96 7.75 32.02 -38.01
CA ALA A 96 6.35 32.03 -37.53
C ALA A 96 5.46 31.27 -38.51
N THR A 97 4.50 30.54 -37.93
CA THR A 97 3.46 29.86 -38.70
C THR A 97 2.10 30.59 -38.58
N ALA A 98 1.96 31.49 -37.62
CA ALA A 98 0.77 32.31 -37.41
C ALA A 98 1.13 33.67 -36.81
N GLN A 99 0.26 34.68 -37.00
CA GLN A 99 0.37 35.98 -36.33
C GLN A 99 -0.45 36.03 -35.05
N THR A 100 0.03 36.76 -34.06
CA THR A 100 -0.69 37.09 -32.82
C THR A 100 -0.99 38.59 -32.76
N SER A 101 -1.92 39.00 -31.93
CA SER A 101 -2.25 40.41 -31.70
C SER A 101 -1.37 41.09 -30.66
N LYS A 102 -0.53 40.35 -29.97
CA LYS A 102 0.27 40.80 -28.82
C LYS A 102 1.73 40.42 -28.95
N VAL A 103 2.58 41.15 -28.27
CA VAL A 103 3.97 40.75 -27.99
C VAL A 103 4.00 40.11 -26.61
N VAL A 104 4.55 38.88 -26.54
CA VAL A 104 4.71 38.13 -25.30
C VAL A 104 6.16 37.90 -25.00
N VAL A 105 6.59 38.20 -23.78
CA VAL A 105 7.94 37.93 -23.26
C VAL A 105 7.83 36.87 -22.18
N VAL A 106 8.66 35.84 -22.27
CA VAL A 106 8.72 34.72 -21.33
C VAL A 106 10.18 34.55 -20.85
N TYR A 107 10.36 34.44 -19.57
CA TYR A 107 11.66 34.18 -18.94
C TYR A 107 11.58 32.95 -18.04
N PRO A 108 12.58 32.08 -18.04
CA PRO A 108 13.73 32.02 -18.93
C PRO A 108 13.41 31.60 -20.37
N TYR A 109 14.35 31.72 -21.29
CA TYR A 109 14.24 31.15 -22.62
C TYR A 109 14.23 29.62 -22.57
N ARG A 110 13.28 29.00 -23.27
CA ARG A 110 13.25 27.55 -23.52
C ARG A 110 12.76 27.29 -24.93
N GLU A 111 13.32 26.28 -25.57
CA GLU A 111 12.95 25.91 -26.97
C GLU A 111 11.53 25.34 -27.05
N ASP A 112 11.06 24.70 -25.96
CA ASP A 112 9.74 24.07 -25.83
C ASP A 112 8.60 25.06 -25.53
N HIS A 113 8.86 26.35 -25.34
CA HIS A 113 7.81 27.33 -25.19
C HIS A 113 6.98 27.45 -26.48
N TYR A 114 5.68 27.28 -26.38
CA TYR A 114 4.73 27.42 -27.47
C TYR A 114 3.63 28.42 -27.10
N LEU A 115 3.40 29.39 -27.99
CA LEU A 115 2.33 30.36 -27.86
C LEU A 115 1.16 29.99 -28.76
N ASN A 116 -0.03 29.74 -28.20
CA ASN A 116 -1.23 29.58 -28.98
C ASN A 116 -1.60 30.94 -29.63
N TYR A 117 -1.68 30.97 -30.96
CA TYR A 117 -1.84 32.22 -31.74
C TYR A 117 -3.23 32.83 -31.61
N GLU A 118 -4.27 32.05 -31.26
CA GLU A 118 -5.64 32.52 -31.13
C GLU A 118 -5.91 33.13 -29.75
N SER A 119 -5.54 32.38 -28.70
CA SER A 119 -5.78 32.77 -27.31
C SER A 119 -4.65 33.59 -26.68
N CYS A 120 -3.44 33.57 -27.24
CA CYS A 120 -2.21 34.08 -26.64
C CYS A 120 -1.86 33.41 -25.30
N ASN A 121 -2.34 32.18 -25.07
CA ASN A 121 -1.91 31.36 -23.94
C ASN A 121 -0.60 30.68 -24.22
N LEU A 122 0.29 30.70 -23.25
CA LEU A 122 1.58 30.06 -23.30
C LEU A 122 1.47 28.61 -22.83
N HIS A 123 1.98 27.67 -23.62
CA HIS A 123 2.30 26.32 -23.18
C HIS A 123 3.77 26.30 -22.74
N ALA A 124 4.03 25.93 -21.51
CA ALA A 124 5.37 25.90 -20.94
C ALA A 124 5.54 24.68 -20.03
N THR A 125 6.76 24.26 -19.84
CA THR A 125 7.11 23.14 -18.95
C THR A 125 7.81 23.67 -17.70
N LEU A 126 7.25 23.39 -16.51
CA LEU A 126 7.93 23.64 -15.24
C LEU A 126 8.98 22.54 -15.04
N PRO A 127 10.24 22.91 -14.67
CA PRO A 127 11.30 21.94 -14.50
C PRO A 127 11.07 21.04 -13.28
N ALA A 128 11.21 19.73 -13.46
CA ALA A 128 11.22 18.77 -12.36
C ALA A 128 12.51 18.82 -11.56
N THR A 129 13.61 19.27 -12.15
CA THR A 129 14.87 19.52 -11.45
C THR A 129 15.13 21.01 -11.39
N GLN A 130 15.31 21.52 -10.17
CA GLN A 130 15.69 22.90 -9.87
C GLN A 130 17.05 22.89 -9.18
N TYR A 131 17.77 24.01 -9.22
CA TYR A 131 19.12 24.09 -8.67
C TYR A 131 19.16 25.05 -7.49
N TYR A 132 19.83 24.64 -6.43
CA TYR A 132 20.01 25.48 -5.24
C TYR A 132 20.78 26.77 -5.58
N THR A 133 20.27 27.87 -5.05
CA THR A 133 20.93 29.17 -5.06
C THR A 133 20.80 29.79 -3.66
N GLU A 134 21.92 30.17 -3.08
CA GLU A 134 21.93 30.74 -1.73
C GLU A 134 21.04 31.99 -1.63
N GLY A 135 20.10 31.92 -0.68
CA GLY A 135 19.15 33.00 -0.41
C GLY A 135 18.10 33.26 -1.48
N SER A 136 17.99 32.39 -2.51
CA SER A 136 17.09 32.58 -3.63
C SER A 136 16.63 31.24 -4.20
N TYR A 137 15.67 31.29 -5.15
CA TYR A 137 15.36 30.16 -6.03
C TYR A 137 16.39 30.03 -7.15
N GLY A 138 16.55 28.83 -7.68
CA GLY A 138 17.53 28.55 -8.73
C GLY A 138 17.22 29.26 -10.05
N VAL A 139 18.25 29.59 -10.79
CA VAL A 139 18.12 30.14 -12.13
C VAL A 139 17.33 29.14 -13.02
N GLY A 140 16.32 29.66 -13.73
CA GLY A 140 15.49 28.86 -14.61
C GLY A 140 14.32 28.11 -13.95
N SER A 141 14.20 28.12 -12.62
CA SER A 141 13.09 27.50 -11.90
C SER A 141 11.82 28.37 -11.83
N ASN A 142 11.96 29.68 -11.98
CA ASN A 142 10.85 30.63 -11.94
C ASN A 142 10.42 31.04 -13.35
N LEU A 143 9.31 30.51 -13.81
CA LEU A 143 8.68 30.94 -15.05
C LEU A 143 8.03 32.30 -14.85
N MET A 144 8.29 33.24 -15.77
CA MET A 144 7.71 34.57 -15.75
C MET A 144 7.20 34.96 -17.12
N VAL A 145 6.09 35.66 -17.17
CA VAL A 145 5.49 36.10 -18.44
C VAL A 145 5.08 37.56 -18.39
N SER A 146 5.07 38.22 -19.54
CA SER A 146 4.48 39.54 -19.74
C SER A 146 3.95 39.65 -21.15
N GLN A 147 2.77 40.25 -21.28
CA GLN A 147 2.21 40.59 -22.60
C GLN A 147 1.97 42.10 -22.67
N SER A 148 2.26 42.69 -23.83
CA SER A 148 2.06 44.13 -24.07
C SER A 148 1.82 44.40 -25.58
N GLU A 149 1.19 45.52 -25.85
CA GLU A 149 1.12 46.10 -27.21
C GLU A 149 2.28 47.06 -27.48
N PHE A 150 3.10 47.32 -26.49
CA PHE A 150 4.22 48.30 -26.49
C PHE A 150 5.57 47.58 -26.36
N THR A 151 6.63 48.35 -26.27
CA THR A 151 8.02 47.86 -26.12
C THR A 151 8.52 47.81 -24.68
N GLN A 152 7.65 48.07 -23.70
CA GLN A 152 7.96 47.98 -22.25
C GLN A 152 7.14 46.84 -21.65
N PHE A 153 7.83 45.99 -20.88
CA PHE A 153 7.26 44.79 -20.30
C PHE A 153 7.59 44.72 -18.80
N SER A 154 6.63 44.23 -18.02
CA SER A 154 6.83 43.88 -16.61
C SER A 154 6.54 42.38 -16.46
N LEU A 155 7.57 41.57 -16.34
CA LEU A 155 7.49 40.13 -16.13
C LEU A 155 6.82 39.83 -14.82
N LYS A 156 5.77 39.03 -14.88
CA LYS A 156 4.99 38.53 -13.75
C LYS A 156 5.38 37.09 -13.48
N SER A 157 5.65 36.74 -12.22
CA SER A 157 5.91 35.37 -11.84
C SER A 157 4.68 34.48 -12.05
N VAL A 158 4.86 33.30 -12.60
CA VAL A 158 3.82 32.28 -12.74
C VAL A 158 3.76 31.39 -11.51
N CYS A 159 4.91 31.14 -10.87
CA CYS A 159 5.04 30.28 -9.68
C CYS A 159 4.94 31.05 -8.38
N GLY A 160 4.72 30.33 -7.30
CA GLY A 160 5.06 30.69 -5.92
C GLY A 160 6.23 29.85 -5.42
N TRP A 161 6.67 30.08 -4.19
CA TRP A 161 7.83 29.40 -3.62
C TRP A 161 7.55 28.83 -2.25
N LEU A 162 7.89 27.58 -2.05
CA LEU A 162 8.05 27.00 -0.73
C LEU A 162 9.45 27.37 -0.22
N LYS A 163 9.53 27.96 0.98
CA LYS A 163 10.79 28.21 1.67
C LYS A 163 10.94 27.19 2.80
N LEU A 164 11.71 26.14 2.55
CA LEU A 164 12.12 25.17 3.56
C LEU A 164 13.31 25.74 4.33
N GLN A 165 13.32 25.57 5.65
CA GLN A 165 14.35 26.08 6.54
C GLN A 165 14.91 24.92 7.36
N LEU A 166 16.21 24.62 7.20
CA LEU A 166 16.87 23.52 7.89
C LEU A 166 18.02 24.08 8.76
N THR A 167 18.23 23.45 9.91
CA THR A 167 19.42 23.61 10.76
C THR A 167 20.06 22.25 10.96
N GLY A 168 21.36 22.20 11.23
CA GLY A 168 22.11 20.96 11.45
C GLY A 168 23.45 21.23 12.09
N ASN A 169 24.36 20.28 12.03
CA ASN A 169 25.67 20.32 12.68
C ASN A 169 26.80 19.80 11.76
N GLY A 170 26.85 20.31 10.53
CA GLY A 170 27.87 19.96 9.55
C GLY A 170 27.44 18.94 8.50
N GLU A 171 26.17 18.54 8.49
CA GLU A 171 25.62 17.68 7.44
C GLU A 171 25.58 18.42 6.11
N VAL A 172 25.85 17.69 5.01
CA VAL A 172 25.92 18.27 3.66
C VAL A 172 24.74 17.77 2.82
N VAL A 173 23.74 18.66 2.62
CA VAL A 173 22.55 18.40 1.80
C VAL A 173 22.93 18.30 0.33
N LYS A 174 22.62 17.20 -0.33
CA LYS A 174 22.86 16.94 -1.77
C LYS A 174 21.63 17.23 -2.63
N SER A 175 20.48 16.82 -2.15
CA SER A 175 19.22 17.09 -2.83
C SER A 175 18.04 17.17 -1.86
N ILE A 176 16.99 17.87 -2.30
CA ILE A 176 15.70 17.91 -1.61
C ILE A 176 14.62 17.59 -2.62
N LYS A 177 13.85 16.51 -2.38
CA LYS A 177 12.70 16.14 -3.17
C LYS A 177 11.42 16.59 -2.48
N PHE A 178 10.52 17.22 -3.22
CA PHE A 178 9.19 17.62 -2.77
C PHE A 178 8.11 16.92 -3.57
N ARG A 179 7.04 16.48 -2.89
CA ARG A 179 5.81 15.98 -3.50
C ARG A 179 4.59 16.30 -2.64
N GLY A 180 3.45 16.52 -3.26
CA GLY A 180 2.16 16.54 -2.56
C GLY A 180 1.70 15.13 -2.20
N ASN A 181 1.00 14.98 -1.07
CA ASN A 181 0.61 13.67 -0.57
C ASN A 181 -0.54 13.01 -1.35
N ASN A 182 -1.30 13.80 -2.14
CA ASN A 182 -2.37 13.29 -3.00
C ASN A 182 -1.94 13.13 -4.47
N GLY A 183 -0.64 13.27 -4.76
CA GLY A 183 -0.12 13.19 -6.12
C GLY A 183 -0.42 14.42 -6.97
N GLU A 184 -0.49 15.60 -6.34
CA GLU A 184 -0.67 16.88 -7.04
C GLU A 184 0.47 17.14 -8.03
N GLN A 185 0.13 17.70 -9.19
CA GLN A 185 1.14 18.07 -10.20
C GLN A 185 2.01 19.22 -9.68
N VAL A 186 3.32 19.05 -9.65
CA VAL A 186 4.28 20.06 -9.17
C VAL A 186 5.28 20.50 -10.24
N ALA A 187 5.36 19.79 -11.35
CA ALA A 187 6.20 20.10 -12.50
C ALA A 187 5.55 19.58 -13.81
N GLY A 188 6.21 19.75 -14.94
CA GLY A 188 5.69 19.35 -16.25
C GLY A 188 4.87 20.43 -16.93
N LEU A 189 4.00 20.05 -17.84
CA LEU A 189 3.25 20.97 -18.71
C LEU A 189 2.22 21.81 -17.94
N ILE A 190 2.25 23.11 -18.20
CA ILE A 190 1.24 24.08 -17.75
C ILE A 190 0.79 25.00 -18.88
N TYR A 191 -0.39 25.55 -18.74
CA TYR A 191 -0.98 26.55 -19.62
C TYR A 191 -1.04 27.87 -18.88
N VAL A 192 -0.49 28.93 -19.45
CA VAL A 192 -0.40 30.23 -18.77
C VAL A 192 -1.13 31.30 -19.56
N ASP A 193 -2.07 31.99 -18.92
CA ASP A 193 -2.61 33.25 -19.43
C ASP A 193 -1.52 34.32 -19.36
N THR A 194 -1.04 34.77 -20.52
CA THR A 194 0.09 35.70 -20.58
C THR A 194 -0.24 37.12 -20.11
N ALA A 195 -1.51 37.48 -19.97
CA ALA A 195 -1.94 38.78 -19.45
C ALA A 195 -1.97 38.82 -17.91
N THR A 196 -2.43 37.73 -17.28
CA THR A 196 -2.57 37.65 -15.81
C THR A 196 -1.41 36.93 -15.15
N ALA A 197 -0.71 36.06 -15.88
CA ALA A 197 0.28 35.07 -15.41
C ALA A 197 -0.36 33.96 -14.53
N GLU A 198 -1.65 33.74 -14.67
CA GLU A 198 -2.34 32.61 -14.06
C GLU A 198 -2.03 31.33 -14.82
N ALA A 199 -1.69 30.28 -14.10
CA ALA A 199 -1.38 28.97 -14.64
C ALA A 199 -2.56 28.01 -14.43
N THR A 200 -2.83 27.18 -15.44
CA THR A 200 -3.70 26.00 -15.35
C THR A 200 -2.84 24.75 -15.50
N LEU A 201 -2.93 23.82 -14.58
CA LEU A 201 -2.15 22.59 -14.62
C LEU A 201 -2.70 21.63 -15.66
N ALA A 202 -1.84 20.86 -16.32
CA ALA A 202 -2.27 19.84 -17.28
C ALA A 202 -3.18 18.78 -16.62
N SER A 203 -2.96 18.48 -15.34
CA SER A 203 -3.81 17.58 -14.54
C SER A 203 -5.24 18.08 -14.31
N GLU A 204 -5.47 19.40 -14.41
CA GLU A 204 -6.80 20.03 -14.24
C GLU A 204 -7.59 20.09 -15.55
N MET A 205 -6.91 19.98 -16.67
CA MET A 205 -7.52 19.95 -18.00
C MET A 205 -8.01 18.53 -18.27
N GLY A 206 -9.32 18.31 -18.14
CA GLY A 206 -9.95 17.07 -18.60
C GLY A 206 -9.56 16.79 -20.05
N SER A 207 -9.66 15.53 -20.48
CA SER A 207 -9.33 15.05 -21.83
C SER A 207 -10.18 15.68 -22.95
N SER A 208 -10.21 17.01 -23.06
CA SER A 208 -10.74 17.72 -24.19
C SER A 208 -9.67 17.74 -25.27
N GLU A 209 -9.96 17.06 -26.36
CA GLU A 209 -9.19 17.03 -27.60
C GLU A 209 -9.09 18.44 -28.22
N ASP A 210 -8.23 19.29 -27.69
CA ASP A 210 -7.72 20.44 -28.46
C ASP A 210 -6.50 20.01 -29.28
N ASN A 211 -6.75 19.10 -30.22
CA ASN A 211 -5.81 18.62 -31.22
C ASN A 211 -5.54 19.64 -32.36
N ASN A 212 -5.56 20.94 -32.07
CA ASN A 212 -5.27 21.96 -33.08
C ASN A 212 -3.87 22.60 -32.96
N ALA A 213 -2.94 21.93 -32.25
CA ALA A 213 -1.53 22.26 -32.39
C ALA A 213 -0.98 21.60 -33.66
N GLY A 214 -0.99 22.33 -34.75
CA GLY A 214 -0.34 21.90 -36.02
C GLY A 214 1.15 21.78 -35.85
N GLY A 215 1.63 20.60 -35.48
CA GLY A 215 3.03 20.22 -35.33
C GLY A 215 3.16 19.16 -34.23
N ASN A 216 3.84 18.07 -34.56
CA ASN A 216 4.19 17.00 -33.61
C ASN A 216 5.12 17.53 -32.49
N LEU A 217 4.61 18.31 -31.54
CA LEU A 217 5.30 18.56 -30.29
C LEU A 217 5.00 17.36 -29.40
N VAL A 218 5.93 16.43 -29.33
CA VAL A 218 5.93 15.36 -28.34
C VAL A 218 6.30 16.01 -27.01
N PHE A 219 5.30 16.35 -26.20
CA PHE A 219 5.53 16.70 -24.81
C PHE A 219 5.80 15.41 -24.05
N ASP A 220 7.06 15.13 -23.82
CA ASP A 220 7.50 14.04 -22.97
C ASP A 220 7.21 14.46 -21.52
N ASP A 221 6.53 13.58 -20.74
CA ASP A 221 6.17 13.77 -19.32
C ASP A 221 5.32 15.02 -19.01
N THR A 222 4.05 14.97 -19.34
CA THR A 222 3.11 16.09 -19.20
C THR A 222 2.71 16.41 -17.77
N ILE A 223 2.68 15.40 -16.85
CA ILE A 223 2.26 15.55 -15.45
C ILE A 223 3.33 14.94 -14.55
N LEU A 224 4.02 15.79 -13.78
CA LEU A 224 5.05 15.34 -12.85
C LEU A 224 4.66 15.73 -11.43
N THR A 225 4.64 14.73 -10.54
CA THR A 225 4.18 14.86 -9.15
C THR A 225 5.31 15.05 -8.15
N GLU A 226 6.55 15.09 -8.64
CA GLU A 226 7.76 15.31 -7.84
C GLU A 226 8.62 16.42 -8.45
N VAL A 227 9.27 17.20 -7.58
CA VAL A 227 10.30 18.16 -7.96
C VAL A 227 11.53 17.96 -7.08
N ILE A 228 12.71 18.04 -7.68
CA ILE A 228 13.99 17.85 -7.01
C ILE A 228 14.75 19.18 -7.03
N LEU A 229 15.16 19.65 -5.87
CA LEU A 229 16.13 20.72 -5.73
C LEU A 229 17.52 20.10 -5.61
N ASP A 230 18.31 20.20 -6.65
CA ASP A 230 19.70 19.73 -6.70
C ASP A 230 20.62 20.75 -6.04
N CYS A 231 21.33 20.32 -5.03
CA CYS A 231 22.30 21.16 -4.28
C CYS A 231 23.73 21.06 -4.81
N GLY A 232 23.95 20.41 -5.95
CA GLY A 232 25.25 20.35 -6.63
C GLY A 232 26.36 19.73 -5.78
N ALA A 233 27.39 20.52 -5.48
CA ALA A 233 28.49 20.05 -4.61
C ALA A 233 28.05 19.77 -3.17
N GLY A 234 26.87 20.24 -2.79
CA GLY A 234 26.27 20.12 -1.46
C GLY A 234 26.21 21.43 -0.69
N VAL A 235 25.25 21.52 0.22
CA VAL A 235 25.04 22.67 1.10
C VAL A 235 25.23 22.21 2.54
N GLU A 236 26.27 22.71 3.20
CA GLU A 236 26.58 22.39 4.61
C GLU A 236 25.60 23.12 5.54
N LEU A 237 25.00 22.34 6.45
CA LEU A 237 24.10 22.84 7.47
C LEU A 237 24.89 23.26 8.72
N SER A 238 24.36 24.23 9.44
CA SER A 238 24.89 24.72 10.72
C SER A 238 23.77 24.94 11.72
N ALA A 239 24.10 25.37 12.91
CA ALA A 239 23.13 25.83 13.92
C ALA A 239 22.32 27.05 13.46
N GLU A 240 22.81 27.80 12.47
CA GLU A 240 22.07 28.87 11.83
C GLU A 240 21.18 28.29 10.71
N THR A 241 20.00 28.90 10.53
CA THR A 241 19.01 28.43 9.56
C THR A 241 19.48 28.61 8.11
N THR A 242 19.58 27.54 7.37
CA THR A 242 19.79 27.52 5.91
C THR A 242 18.45 27.46 5.20
N ALA A 243 18.21 28.32 4.22
CA ALA A 243 16.96 28.38 3.46
C ALA A 243 17.11 27.77 2.09
N PHE A 244 16.14 26.91 1.75
CA PHE A 244 16.00 26.25 0.45
C PHE A 244 14.68 26.69 -0.20
N TYR A 245 14.73 27.15 -1.45
CA TYR A 245 13.56 27.65 -2.17
C TYR A 245 13.20 26.69 -3.30
N ILE A 246 11.94 26.22 -3.31
CA ILE A 246 11.39 25.36 -4.33
C ILE A 246 10.27 26.12 -5.04
N SER A 247 10.40 26.31 -6.35
CA SER A 247 9.38 26.94 -7.19
C SER A 247 8.28 25.91 -7.49
N LEU A 248 7.03 26.25 -7.21
CA LEU A 248 5.86 25.39 -7.37
C LEU A 248 4.75 26.13 -8.12
N PRO A 249 3.92 25.45 -8.92
CA PRO A 249 2.73 26.06 -9.46
C PRO A 249 1.76 26.45 -8.33
N PRO A 250 1.01 27.56 -8.48
CA PRO A 250 0.02 27.98 -7.51
C PRO A 250 -1.08 26.93 -7.38
N GLN A 251 -1.25 26.35 -6.17
CA GLN A 251 -2.28 25.36 -5.87
C GLN A 251 -2.39 25.12 -4.35
N ILE A 252 -3.36 24.31 -3.96
CA ILE A 252 -3.59 23.90 -2.58
C ILE A 252 -3.31 22.40 -2.44
N PHE A 253 -2.37 22.05 -1.57
CA PHE A 253 -2.05 20.67 -1.19
C PHE A 253 -2.89 20.29 0.03
N VAL A 254 -4.13 19.87 -0.20
CA VAL A 254 -5.12 19.60 0.87
C VAL A 254 -4.68 18.46 1.80
N GLY A 255 -4.03 17.45 1.26
CA GLY A 255 -3.48 16.30 2.02
C GLY A 255 -2.09 16.56 2.60
N GLY A 256 -1.60 17.81 2.52
CA GLY A 256 -0.24 18.14 2.92
C GLY A 256 0.82 17.71 1.90
N PHE A 257 2.04 17.52 2.37
CA PHE A 257 3.17 17.23 1.49
C PHE A 257 4.25 16.42 2.20
N THR A 258 5.15 15.86 1.40
CA THR A 258 6.34 15.13 1.86
C THR A 258 7.59 15.76 1.24
N VAL A 259 8.63 15.91 2.07
CA VAL A 259 9.97 16.33 1.67
C VAL A 259 10.96 15.25 2.05
N GLU A 260 11.78 14.83 1.09
CA GLU A 260 12.89 13.91 1.31
C GLU A 260 14.20 14.68 1.16
N VAL A 261 15.06 14.64 2.19
CA VAL A 261 16.34 15.35 2.22
C VAL A 261 17.47 14.33 2.16
N GLU A 262 18.26 14.39 1.12
CA GLU A 262 19.44 13.55 0.91
C GLU A 262 20.69 14.30 1.40
N CYS A 263 21.43 13.69 2.32
CA CYS A 263 22.69 14.20 2.81
C CYS A 263 23.83 13.21 2.56
N ASP A 264 25.01 13.75 2.28
CA ASP A 264 26.21 12.96 2.05
C ASP A 264 26.59 12.17 3.30
N GLY A 265 26.65 10.84 3.17
CA GLY A 265 27.03 9.96 4.27
C GLY A 265 25.94 9.67 5.31
N TYR A 266 24.66 9.96 5.02
CA TYR A 266 23.52 9.72 5.90
C TYR A 266 22.38 9.00 5.18
N GLU A 267 21.46 8.40 5.94
CA GLU A 267 20.23 7.85 5.38
C GLU A 267 19.30 8.97 4.92
N LEU A 268 18.43 8.66 3.95
CA LEU A 268 17.44 9.61 3.44
C LEU A 268 16.49 10.03 4.56
N MET A 269 16.45 11.33 4.85
CA MET A 269 15.52 11.88 5.84
C MET A 269 14.20 12.24 5.17
N THR A 270 13.10 11.77 5.74
CA THR A 270 11.75 12.08 5.26
C THR A 270 10.99 12.94 6.28
N LEU A 271 10.50 14.10 5.82
CA LEU A 271 9.62 14.99 6.56
C LEU A 271 8.25 14.99 5.89
N SER A 272 7.20 14.62 6.60
CA SER A 272 5.84 14.62 6.06
C SER A 272 4.88 15.36 6.99
N THR A 273 3.87 15.99 6.41
CA THR A 273 2.78 16.64 7.13
C THR A 273 1.46 16.45 6.39
N GLU A 274 0.38 16.28 7.13
CA GLU A 274 -0.99 16.27 6.61
C GLU A 274 -1.63 17.68 6.60
N ASN A 275 -0.92 18.69 7.12
CA ASN A 275 -1.42 20.05 7.14
C ASN A 275 -1.46 20.63 5.73
N GLU A 276 -2.57 21.30 5.41
CA GLU A 276 -2.75 22.00 4.14
C GLU A 276 -1.61 22.98 3.86
N LEU A 277 -1.07 22.94 2.63
CA LEU A 277 -0.10 23.92 2.13
C LEU A 277 -0.73 24.68 0.97
N VAL A 278 -0.73 26.00 1.05
CA VAL A 278 -1.19 26.90 -0.02
C VAL A 278 0.01 27.57 -0.68
N ILE A 279 0.19 27.36 -1.97
CA ILE A 279 1.17 28.07 -2.79
C ILE A 279 0.43 29.10 -3.62
N GLU A 280 0.67 30.36 -3.34
CA GLU A 280 0.11 31.49 -4.09
C GLU A 280 1.12 32.02 -5.11
N ARG A 281 0.63 32.52 -6.25
CA ARG A 281 1.47 33.14 -7.28
C ARG A 281 2.26 34.33 -6.70
N ASN A 282 3.52 34.40 -7.06
CA ASN A 282 4.44 35.49 -6.63
C ASN A 282 4.55 35.67 -5.09
N ALA A 283 4.30 34.59 -4.35
CA ALA A 283 4.37 34.57 -2.89
C ALA A 283 5.38 33.53 -2.40
N ILE A 284 6.01 33.81 -1.27
CA ILE A 284 6.88 32.89 -0.55
C ILE A 284 6.08 32.31 0.62
N GLN A 285 5.91 31.00 0.66
CA GLN A 285 5.35 30.28 1.78
C GLN A 285 6.48 29.74 2.66
N PRO A 286 6.77 30.37 3.81
CA PRO A 286 7.84 29.91 4.70
C PRO A 286 7.35 28.75 5.56
N MET A 287 8.21 27.75 5.73
CA MET A 287 8.06 26.70 6.73
C MET A 287 8.81 27.08 8.03
N ALA A 288 8.36 26.54 9.15
CA ALA A 288 9.14 26.62 10.39
C ALA A 288 10.51 25.96 10.19
N SER A 289 11.52 26.46 10.92
CA SER A 289 12.84 25.82 10.89
C SER A 289 12.79 24.43 11.49
N VAL A 290 13.38 23.47 10.81
CA VAL A 290 13.49 22.07 11.24
C VAL A 290 14.96 21.78 11.52
N GLU A 291 15.26 21.34 12.75
CA GLU A 291 16.53 20.74 13.07
C GLU A 291 16.56 19.33 12.48
N VAL A 292 17.55 19.03 11.66
CA VAL A 292 17.66 17.75 11.00
C VAL A 292 18.45 16.77 11.87
N GLU A 293 17.84 15.65 12.20
CA GLU A 293 18.50 14.51 12.85
C GLU A 293 18.72 13.42 11.81
N PHE A 294 19.86 13.43 11.16
CA PHE A 294 20.22 12.37 10.22
C PHE A 294 20.75 11.14 10.94
N VAL A 295 20.22 10.00 10.57
CA VAL A 295 20.75 8.72 11.02
C VAL A 295 21.99 8.40 10.19
N ALA A 296 23.13 8.14 10.87
CA ALA A 296 24.33 7.66 10.17
C ALA A 296 23.98 6.41 9.37
N PRO A 297 24.45 6.27 8.11
CA PRO A 297 24.12 5.13 7.30
C PRO A 297 24.54 3.87 8.05
N VAL A 298 23.63 2.91 8.11
CA VAL A 298 24.01 1.57 8.51
C VAL A 298 25.08 1.12 7.53
N VAL A 299 26.32 0.93 8.00
CA VAL A 299 27.41 0.47 7.17
C VAL A 299 27.01 -0.91 6.66
N LYS A 300 26.63 -0.98 5.38
CA LYS A 300 26.13 -2.20 4.72
C LYS A 300 27.27 -2.96 4.05
N PRO A 301 27.17 -4.29 3.94
CA PRO A 301 28.11 -5.08 3.15
C PRO A 301 28.06 -4.66 1.67
N ALA A 302 29.22 -4.74 1.00
CA ALA A 302 29.26 -4.67 -0.45
C ALA A 302 28.43 -5.81 -1.07
N ASN A 303 27.93 -5.65 -2.29
CA ASN A 303 27.04 -6.63 -2.94
C ASN A 303 27.62 -8.05 -3.05
N ASN A 304 28.94 -8.19 -2.94
CA ASN A 304 29.62 -9.47 -2.92
C ASN A 304 30.11 -9.88 -1.53
N GLU A 305 29.55 -9.29 -0.47
CA GLU A 305 29.88 -9.60 0.91
C GLU A 305 28.61 -9.86 1.74
N ILE A 306 28.70 -10.77 2.72
CA ILE A 306 27.71 -10.97 3.77
C ILE A 306 28.44 -10.85 5.10
N TRP A 307 27.89 -10.05 6.02
CA TRP A 307 28.49 -9.84 7.33
C TRP A 307 27.71 -10.58 8.41
N TYR A 308 28.41 -11.05 9.41
CA TYR A 308 27.80 -11.75 10.54
C TYR A 308 28.64 -11.59 11.81
N THR A 309 28.06 -11.94 12.94
CA THR A 309 28.75 -12.05 14.22
C THR A 309 28.46 -13.40 14.86
N THR A 310 29.43 -13.92 15.64
CA THR A 310 29.30 -15.19 16.37
C THR A 310 29.69 -15.03 17.83
N SER A 311 29.09 -15.85 18.70
CA SER A 311 29.39 -15.84 20.14
C SER A 311 30.75 -16.44 20.50
N ASN A 312 31.30 -17.31 19.64
CA ASN A 312 32.57 -17.97 19.86
C ASN A 312 33.77 -17.25 19.21
N GLY A 313 33.52 -16.16 18.44
CA GLY A 313 34.57 -15.41 17.74
C GLY A 313 35.24 -16.16 16.58
N GLN A 314 34.57 -17.18 16.04
CA GLN A 314 35.07 -17.97 14.91
C GLN A 314 34.19 -17.77 13.69
N ALA A 315 34.77 -18.05 12.49
CA ALA A 315 33.99 -18.07 11.26
C ALA A 315 32.97 -19.20 11.27
N VAL A 316 31.75 -18.92 10.74
CA VAL A 316 30.68 -19.91 10.57
C VAL A 316 31.10 -21.01 9.58
N GLU A 317 30.61 -22.22 9.77
CA GLU A 317 30.78 -23.29 8.79
C GLU A 317 29.75 -23.10 7.66
N LEU A 318 30.24 -23.04 6.42
CA LEU A 318 29.39 -22.86 5.25
C LEU A 318 29.36 -24.13 4.41
N TYR A 319 28.18 -24.48 3.91
CA TYR A 319 28.11 -25.43 2.81
C TYR A 319 28.78 -24.82 1.55
N SER A 320 29.31 -25.63 0.67
CA SER A 320 29.95 -25.16 -0.56
C SER A 320 29.01 -25.25 -1.74
N GLY A 321 28.95 -24.19 -2.55
CA GLY A 321 28.23 -24.19 -3.82
C GLY A 321 27.60 -22.82 -4.17
N GLU A 322 27.55 -22.53 -5.46
CA GLU A 322 26.92 -21.32 -6.00
C GLU A 322 25.41 -21.21 -5.66
N TYR A 323 24.78 -22.37 -5.41
CA TYR A 323 23.33 -22.39 -5.10
C TYR A 323 22.98 -21.68 -3.77
N ILE A 324 23.92 -21.54 -2.85
CA ILE A 324 23.67 -20.96 -1.51
C ILE A 324 23.43 -19.46 -1.58
N PHE A 325 24.32 -18.73 -2.27
CA PHE A 325 24.35 -17.27 -2.32
C PHE A 325 24.08 -16.69 -3.71
N GLY A 326 24.02 -17.51 -4.76
CA GLY A 326 23.99 -17.08 -6.16
C GLY A 326 25.37 -16.78 -6.75
N ALA A 327 26.44 -16.93 -5.95
CA ALA A 327 27.84 -16.82 -6.33
C ALA A 327 28.71 -17.75 -5.43
N ASN A 328 29.93 -18.01 -5.83
CA ASN A 328 30.83 -18.91 -5.06
C ASN A 328 31.53 -18.16 -3.95
N VAL A 329 31.75 -18.83 -2.82
CA VAL A 329 32.50 -18.29 -1.69
C VAL A 329 34.00 -18.26 -2.02
N VAL A 330 34.60 -17.06 -1.98
CA VAL A 330 36.04 -16.83 -2.15
C VAL A 330 36.75 -16.90 -0.82
N SER A 331 36.16 -16.35 0.23
CA SER A 331 36.72 -16.39 1.58
C SER A 331 35.62 -16.25 2.63
N ASN A 332 35.88 -16.83 3.79
CA ASN A 332 35.07 -16.63 5.00
C ASN A 332 36.05 -16.39 6.15
N THR A 333 36.05 -15.20 6.69
CA THR A 333 37.02 -14.77 7.72
C THR A 333 36.26 -14.11 8.88
N TYR A 334 36.82 -14.26 10.09
CA TYR A 334 36.35 -13.60 11.30
C TYR A 334 37.48 -12.81 11.95
N VAL A 335 37.35 -11.49 12.01
CA VAL A 335 38.38 -10.59 12.56
C VAL A 335 37.71 -9.48 13.35
N ASP A 336 38.27 -9.13 14.51
CA ASP A 336 37.79 -8.02 15.34
C ASP A 336 36.28 -8.01 15.64
N GLY A 337 35.75 -9.20 15.90
CA GLY A 337 34.32 -9.36 16.24
C GLY A 337 33.39 -9.38 15.05
N LYS A 338 33.89 -9.40 13.82
CA LYS A 338 33.10 -9.38 12.58
C LYS A 338 33.52 -10.52 11.65
N GLY A 339 32.52 -11.28 11.22
CA GLY A 339 32.63 -12.25 10.14
C GLY A 339 32.34 -11.63 8.80
N VAL A 340 33.09 -11.97 7.77
CA VAL A 340 32.90 -11.54 6.40
C VAL A 340 33.00 -12.74 5.46
N ILE A 341 31.87 -13.07 4.81
CA ILE A 341 31.81 -13.99 3.68
C ILE A 341 31.99 -13.15 2.41
N LYS A 342 33.03 -13.45 1.63
CA LYS A 342 33.27 -12.77 0.35
C LYS A 342 33.03 -13.71 -0.81
N LEU A 343 32.32 -13.22 -1.83
CA LEU A 343 31.89 -13.98 -2.99
C LEU A 343 32.62 -13.50 -4.26
N ASP A 344 32.66 -14.35 -5.30
CA ASP A 344 33.22 -14.02 -6.63
C ASP A 344 32.25 -13.21 -7.51
N GLY A 345 30.99 -13.03 -7.06
CA GLY A 345 29.94 -12.24 -7.68
C GLY A 345 29.01 -11.67 -6.63
N ASN A 346 27.93 -11.00 -7.05
CA ASN A 346 26.94 -10.47 -6.13
C ASN A 346 26.17 -11.59 -5.42
N ALA A 347 25.93 -11.44 -4.13
CA ALA A 347 24.98 -12.26 -3.41
C ALA A 347 23.57 -11.91 -3.90
N THR A 348 22.82 -12.86 -4.46
CA THR A 348 21.46 -12.62 -4.99
C THR A 348 20.38 -13.37 -4.22
N LYS A 349 20.76 -14.40 -3.48
CA LYS A 349 19.84 -15.23 -2.69
C LYS A 349 20.52 -15.78 -1.44
N LEU A 350 19.71 -16.25 -0.49
CA LEU A 350 20.15 -17.11 0.59
C LEU A 350 19.33 -18.40 0.58
N GLN A 351 20.02 -19.55 0.62
CA GLN A 351 19.39 -20.86 0.71
C GLN A 351 20.25 -21.77 1.57
N GLU A 352 19.73 -22.33 2.67
CA GLU A 352 20.45 -23.22 3.60
C GLU A 352 21.81 -22.66 4.06
N ALA A 353 21.93 -21.31 4.09
CA ALA A 353 23.23 -20.65 4.23
C ALA A 353 23.84 -20.75 5.65
N PHE A 354 22.96 -20.70 6.67
CA PHE A 354 23.34 -20.69 8.07
C PHE A 354 22.60 -21.79 8.85
N GLU A 355 22.42 -22.95 8.25
CA GLU A 355 21.69 -24.03 8.88
C GLU A 355 22.47 -24.64 10.05
N ASN A 356 21.81 -24.84 11.20
CA ASN A 356 22.32 -25.46 12.42
C ASN A 356 23.55 -24.77 13.05
N ASP A 357 23.77 -23.48 12.82
CA ASP A 357 24.84 -22.74 13.46
C ASP A 357 24.46 -22.34 14.90
N GLU A 358 25.15 -22.96 15.87
CA GLU A 358 24.91 -22.73 17.29
C GLU A 358 25.54 -21.42 17.81
N TYR A 359 26.42 -20.78 17.06
CA TYR A 359 27.17 -19.61 17.51
C TYR A 359 26.77 -18.33 16.84
N LEU A 360 26.00 -18.38 15.75
CA LEU A 360 25.55 -17.23 14.98
C LEU A 360 24.70 -16.29 15.83
N LEU A 361 25.06 -15.00 15.87
CA LEU A 361 24.33 -13.95 16.60
C LEU A 361 23.57 -12.99 15.70
N THR A 362 24.24 -12.48 14.69
CA THR A 362 23.65 -11.53 13.75
C THR A 362 24.07 -11.83 12.32
N VAL A 363 23.23 -11.47 11.36
CA VAL A 363 23.56 -11.47 9.93
C VAL A 363 23.12 -10.16 9.31
N THR A 364 23.97 -9.56 8.46
CA THR A 364 23.67 -8.39 7.65
C THR A 364 23.86 -8.71 6.18
N LEU A 365 22.81 -8.55 5.40
CA LEU A 365 22.76 -8.87 3.98
C LEU A 365 23.03 -7.61 3.13
N PRO A 366 23.68 -7.75 1.96
CA PRO A 366 23.82 -6.67 1.00
C PRO A 366 22.50 -6.39 0.23
N ASP A 367 22.44 -5.21 -0.38
CA ASP A 367 21.27 -4.78 -1.16
C ASP A 367 21.02 -5.61 -2.43
N SER A 368 21.98 -6.41 -2.87
CA SER A 368 21.86 -7.31 -4.04
C SER A 368 21.09 -8.59 -3.77
N VAL A 369 20.81 -8.93 -2.50
CA VAL A 369 19.99 -10.11 -2.17
C VAL A 369 18.54 -9.80 -2.46
N THR A 370 17.93 -10.55 -3.39
CA THR A 370 16.53 -10.40 -3.81
C THR A 370 15.63 -11.54 -3.33
N GLU A 371 16.23 -12.66 -2.89
CA GLU A 371 15.49 -13.87 -2.54
C GLU A 371 15.98 -14.48 -1.21
N LEU A 372 15.03 -14.80 -0.34
CA LEU A 372 15.23 -15.65 0.83
C LEU A 372 14.56 -17.00 0.56
N ASN A 373 15.35 -18.04 0.39
CA ASN A 373 14.89 -19.38 0.05
C ASN A 373 14.89 -20.34 1.27
N ASP A 374 14.53 -21.60 1.02
CA ASP A 374 14.32 -22.62 2.05
C ASP A 374 15.49 -22.68 3.04
N ALA A 375 15.13 -22.71 4.34
CA ALA A 375 16.05 -22.92 5.46
C ALA A 375 17.28 -22.00 5.52
N ALA A 376 17.22 -20.79 4.95
CA ALA A 376 18.31 -19.82 4.96
C ALA A 376 18.88 -19.61 6.38
N PHE A 377 18.00 -19.62 7.39
CA PHE A 377 18.29 -19.54 8.81
C PHE A 377 17.52 -20.63 9.56
N SER A 378 17.97 -21.86 9.48
CA SER A 378 17.32 -23.00 10.14
C SER A 378 18.13 -23.44 11.38
N CYS A 379 17.44 -23.60 12.50
CA CYS A 379 18.03 -24.12 13.74
C CYS A 379 19.25 -23.33 14.25
N CYS A 380 19.17 -22.00 14.24
CA CYS A 380 20.19 -21.10 14.78
C CYS A 380 19.73 -20.60 16.16
N PRO A 381 20.04 -21.29 17.25
CA PRO A 381 19.43 -21.04 18.56
C PRO A 381 19.83 -19.70 19.19
N ASN A 382 20.94 -19.11 18.81
CA ASN A 382 21.48 -17.87 19.35
C ASN A 382 21.34 -16.68 18.39
N LEU A 383 20.85 -16.88 17.17
CA LEU A 383 20.59 -15.81 16.22
C LEU A 383 19.50 -14.87 16.76
N HIS A 384 19.85 -13.61 17.02
CA HIS A 384 18.93 -12.63 17.60
C HIS A 384 18.57 -11.47 16.65
N THR A 385 19.38 -11.18 15.62
CA THR A 385 19.09 -10.09 14.67
C THR A 385 19.44 -10.49 13.24
N ILE A 386 18.52 -10.21 12.31
CA ILE A 386 18.76 -10.29 10.88
C ILE A 386 18.52 -8.89 10.29
N ASN A 387 19.56 -8.34 9.64
CA ASN A 387 19.47 -7.10 8.88
C ASN A 387 19.37 -7.44 7.39
N PHE A 388 18.23 -7.16 6.79
CA PHE A 388 17.98 -7.37 5.38
C PHE A 388 18.52 -6.20 4.56
N GLY A 389 19.05 -6.47 3.37
CA GLY A 389 19.33 -5.42 2.40
C GLY A 389 18.06 -4.79 1.84
N ASN A 390 18.21 -3.84 0.93
CA ASN A 390 17.08 -3.16 0.29
C ASN A 390 16.52 -3.90 -0.94
N GLY A 391 17.17 -4.98 -1.38
CA GLY A 391 16.84 -5.67 -2.63
C GLY A 391 15.85 -6.84 -2.49
N ILE A 392 15.39 -7.18 -1.28
CA ILE A 392 14.50 -8.35 -1.14
C ILE A 392 13.12 -8.03 -1.72
N GLU A 393 12.82 -8.67 -2.84
CA GLU A 393 11.55 -8.57 -3.57
C GLU A 393 10.59 -9.71 -3.21
N THR A 394 11.15 -10.90 -2.90
CA THR A 394 10.36 -12.08 -2.59
C THR A 394 10.90 -12.80 -1.35
N ALA A 395 10.09 -12.93 -0.32
CA ALA A 395 10.32 -13.90 0.74
C ALA A 395 9.62 -15.19 0.32
N VAL A 396 10.38 -16.16 -0.23
CA VAL A 396 9.79 -17.35 -0.86
C VAL A 396 9.21 -18.29 0.19
N THR A 397 7.92 -18.61 0.00
CA THR A 397 7.22 -19.69 0.71
C THR A 397 6.92 -20.88 -0.21
N SER A 398 7.56 -20.95 -1.38
CA SER A 398 7.22 -21.93 -2.41
C SER A 398 7.76 -23.35 -2.16
N GLY A 399 8.54 -23.53 -1.10
CA GLY A 399 9.07 -24.82 -0.67
C GLY A 399 8.37 -25.41 0.56
N SER A 400 8.71 -26.64 0.91
CA SER A 400 8.27 -27.29 2.14
C SER A 400 8.85 -26.70 3.42
N SER A 401 9.85 -25.85 3.31
CA SER A 401 10.59 -25.23 4.42
C SER A 401 10.56 -23.70 4.33
N LYS A 402 10.27 -23.04 5.46
CA LYS A 402 10.33 -21.57 5.55
C LYS A 402 11.80 -21.11 5.62
N PRO A 403 12.13 -19.89 5.16
CA PRO A 403 13.48 -19.33 5.27
C PRO A 403 14.04 -19.26 6.71
N ILE A 404 13.19 -19.02 7.70
CA ILE A 404 13.57 -18.91 9.11
C ILE A 404 12.80 -19.95 9.92
N ILE A 405 13.49 -20.89 10.53
CA ILE A 405 12.89 -22.00 11.30
C ILE A 405 13.71 -22.24 12.58
N ASN A 406 13.02 -22.44 13.71
CA ASN A 406 13.65 -22.83 14.98
C ASN A 406 14.81 -21.90 15.42
N CYS A 407 14.62 -20.59 15.36
CA CYS A 407 15.56 -19.59 15.86
C CYS A 407 14.94 -18.89 17.10
N PRO A 408 14.97 -19.53 18.28
CA PRO A 408 14.20 -19.08 19.45
C PRO A 408 14.68 -17.75 20.05
N ALA A 409 15.96 -17.38 19.84
CA ALA A 409 16.50 -16.11 20.30
C ALA A 409 16.22 -14.93 19.37
N LEU A 410 15.66 -15.21 18.16
CA LEU A 410 15.42 -14.17 17.17
C LEU A 410 14.34 -13.20 17.68
N SER A 411 14.73 -11.95 17.81
CA SER A 411 13.91 -10.90 18.43
C SER A 411 13.84 -9.62 17.61
N LYS A 412 14.69 -9.47 16.58
CA LYS A 412 14.78 -8.25 15.79
C LYS A 412 15.08 -8.50 14.31
N PHE A 413 14.35 -7.78 13.48
CA PHE A 413 14.65 -7.60 12.06
C PHE A 413 15.00 -6.14 11.77
N GLU A 414 15.88 -5.91 10.79
CA GLU A 414 16.27 -4.60 10.28
C GLU A 414 16.31 -4.64 8.74
N GLY A 415 16.23 -3.48 8.09
CA GLY A 415 16.27 -3.35 6.62
C GLY A 415 14.90 -3.19 5.99
N SER A 416 14.83 -3.24 4.65
CA SER A 416 13.68 -2.77 3.85
C SER A 416 12.35 -3.50 4.08
N ILE A 417 12.39 -4.77 4.45
CA ILE A 417 11.18 -5.59 4.69
C ILE A 417 10.85 -5.74 6.17
N ALA A 418 11.63 -5.12 7.07
CA ALA A 418 11.35 -5.10 8.49
C ALA A 418 10.35 -3.99 8.84
N SER A 419 9.47 -4.25 9.82
CA SER A 419 8.65 -3.19 10.43
C SER A 419 9.51 -2.18 11.19
N GLU A 420 9.00 -0.98 11.41
CA GLU A 420 9.69 0.09 12.15
C GLU A 420 10.16 -0.35 13.54
N ASP A 421 9.37 -1.15 14.24
CA ASP A 421 9.72 -1.73 15.54
C ASP A 421 10.66 -2.95 15.46
N GLY A 422 11.01 -3.39 14.25
CA GLY A 422 11.89 -4.51 13.98
C GLY A 422 11.29 -5.88 14.29
N ARG A 423 10.00 -6.02 14.56
CA ARG A 423 9.40 -7.30 14.94
C ARG A 423 8.78 -8.08 13.79
N CYS A 424 8.40 -7.41 12.72
CA CYS A 424 7.72 -8.03 11.57
C CYS A 424 8.61 -8.09 10.34
N VAL A 425 8.45 -9.13 9.53
CA VAL A 425 8.89 -9.18 8.13
C VAL A 425 7.66 -9.10 7.25
N ILE A 426 7.60 -8.03 6.44
CA ILE A 426 6.46 -7.71 5.58
C ILE A 426 6.99 -7.56 4.15
N CYS A 427 6.43 -8.31 3.22
CA CYS A 427 6.78 -8.22 1.80
C CYS A 427 5.50 -8.18 0.97
N ASN A 428 5.34 -7.16 0.11
CA ASN A 428 4.17 -6.97 -0.75
C ASN A 428 2.83 -7.06 -0.01
N GLY A 429 2.75 -6.51 1.20
CA GLY A 429 1.55 -6.55 2.05
C GLY A 429 1.29 -7.91 2.71
N GLU A 430 2.15 -8.90 2.56
CA GLU A 430 2.08 -10.16 3.29
C GLU A 430 3.00 -10.16 4.50
N LEU A 431 2.46 -10.56 5.65
CA LEU A 431 3.21 -10.75 6.89
C LEU A 431 3.75 -12.17 6.96
N PHE A 432 5.08 -12.33 6.92
CA PHE A 432 5.76 -13.63 6.96
C PHE A 432 6.22 -14.07 8.34
N TYR A 433 6.75 -13.14 9.13
CA TYR A 433 7.32 -13.43 10.44
C TYR A 433 6.96 -12.36 11.45
N VAL A 434 6.80 -12.80 12.70
CA VAL A 434 6.69 -11.92 13.86
C VAL A 434 7.55 -12.50 14.97
N VAL A 435 8.41 -11.68 15.57
CA VAL A 435 9.36 -12.08 16.62
C VAL A 435 9.27 -11.14 17.84
N GLY A 436 9.92 -11.50 18.93
CA GLY A 436 10.07 -10.62 20.10
C GLY A 436 8.76 -10.30 20.83
N LEU A 437 7.75 -11.16 20.74
CA LEU A 437 6.45 -10.95 21.42
C LEU A 437 6.43 -11.40 22.89
N GLU A 438 7.40 -12.20 23.31
CA GLU A 438 7.45 -12.67 24.70
C GLU A 438 7.75 -11.51 25.64
N GLY A 439 6.99 -11.45 26.75
CA GLY A 439 7.04 -10.35 27.70
C GLY A 439 6.08 -9.18 27.38
N LEU A 440 5.52 -9.11 26.16
CA LEU A 440 4.48 -8.15 25.80
C LEU A 440 3.11 -8.65 26.23
N THR A 441 2.28 -7.73 26.72
CA THR A 441 0.85 -8.00 27.03
C THR A 441 -0.05 -7.60 25.87
N SER A 442 0.38 -6.65 25.03
CA SER A 442 -0.34 -6.22 23.83
C SER A 442 0.63 -5.97 22.68
N TYR A 443 0.18 -6.20 21.45
CA TYR A 443 0.93 -5.89 20.26
C TYR A 443 0.00 -5.41 19.12
N THR A 444 0.42 -4.37 18.42
CA THR A 444 -0.29 -3.82 17.26
C THR A 444 0.52 -4.17 16.01
N LEU A 445 -0.09 -4.92 15.10
CA LEU A 445 0.51 -5.21 13.80
C LEU A 445 0.52 -3.93 12.94
N PRO A 446 1.58 -3.70 12.15
CA PRO A 446 1.67 -2.55 11.24
C PRO A 446 0.51 -2.48 10.25
N GLU A 447 0.08 -1.25 9.92
CA GLU A 447 -0.88 -1.04 8.82
C GLU A 447 -0.27 -1.41 7.45
N GLY A 448 -1.11 -1.60 6.43
CA GLY A 448 -0.68 -2.01 5.09
C GLY A 448 -0.55 -3.53 4.92
N ILE A 449 -0.66 -4.34 5.97
CA ILE A 449 -0.68 -5.80 5.86
C ILE A 449 -2.06 -6.22 5.34
N THR A 450 -2.09 -6.85 4.17
CA THR A 450 -3.31 -7.37 3.53
C THR A 450 -3.50 -8.87 3.74
N SER A 451 -2.40 -9.60 3.95
CA SER A 451 -2.38 -11.05 4.18
C SER A 451 -1.44 -11.41 5.32
N MET A 452 -1.87 -12.33 6.15
CA MET A 452 -1.09 -12.82 7.28
C MET A 452 -0.94 -14.33 7.21
N ASN A 453 0.30 -14.81 7.06
CA ASN A 453 0.67 -16.23 7.08
C ASN A 453 1.83 -16.49 8.08
N ALA A 454 1.93 -15.66 9.10
CA ALA A 454 2.99 -15.73 10.10
C ALA A 454 2.58 -16.59 11.30
N VAL A 455 3.56 -17.25 11.90
CA VAL A 455 3.41 -17.90 13.21
C VAL A 455 3.75 -16.88 14.29
N LEU A 456 2.76 -16.51 15.09
CA LEU A 456 2.97 -15.73 16.30
C LEU A 456 3.20 -16.69 17.47
N SER A 457 4.19 -16.39 18.31
CA SER A 457 4.49 -17.19 19.52
C SER A 457 4.71 -16.26 20.70
N SER A 458 3.87 -16.41 21.73
CA SER A 458 4.03 -15.70 23.00
C SER A 458 3.16 -16.37 24.08
N THR A 459 3.68 -16.50 25.27
CA THR A 459 2.94 -16.98 26.46
C THR A 459 2.33 -15.83 27.26
N THR A 460 2.69 -14.59 26.97
CA THR A 460 2.32 -13.38 27.72
C THR A 460 1.35 -12.46 27.00
N LEU A 461 1.24 -12.59 25.65
CA LEU A 461 0.40 -11.71 24.83
C LEU A 461 -1.09 -11.96 25.12
N THR A 462 -1.80 -10.94 25.60
CA THR A 462 -3.23 -10.99 25.93
C THR A 462 -4.10 -10.24 24.92
N GLN A 463 -3.54 -9.29 24.17
CA GLN A 463 -4.25 -8.53 23.13
C GLN A 463 -3.42 -8.42 21.87
N LEU A 464 -4.07 -8.63 20.71
CA LEU A 464 -3.49 -8.44 19.37
C LEU A 464 -4.37 -7.49 18.56
N THR A 465 -3.79 -6.35 18.13
CA THR A 465 -4.47 -5.43 17.22
C THR A 465 -4.12 -5.77 15.79
N LEU A 466 -5.15 -6.00 14.98
CA LEU A 466 -5.06 -6.36 13.57
C LEU A 466 -5.15 -5.10 12.69
N PRO A 467 -4.39 -5.00 11.59
CA PRO A 467 -4.47 -3.86 10.69
C PRO A 467 -5.81 -3.80 9.95
N ASN A 468 -6.23 -2.58 9.62
CA ASN A 468 -7.51 -2.35 8.91
C ASN A 468 -7.51 -2.86 7.47
N SER A 469 -6.33 -2.98 6.86
CA SER A 469 -6.11 -3.49 5.50
C SER A 469 -6.21 -5.01 5.36
N LEU A 470 -6.34 -5.76 6.47
CA LEU A 470 -6.27 -7.23 6.47
C LEU A 470 -7.48 -7.86 5.75
N THR A 471 -7.21 -8.67 4.72
CA THR A 471 -8.22 -9.38 3.94
C THR A 471 -8.16 -10.90 4.08
N SER A 472 -7.01 -11.43 4.50
CA SER A 472 -6.83 -12.86 4.77
C SER A 472 -5.88 -13.09 5.95
N ILE A 473 -6.16 -14.14 6.72
CA ILE A 473 -5.38 -14.47 7.91
C ILE A 473 -5.28 -15.99 8.09
N TYR A 474 -4.07 -16.47 8.37
CA TYR A 474 -3.81 -17.78 8.96
C TYR A 474 -3.19 -17.57 10.34
N LEU A 475 -3.86 -18.03 11.38
CA LEU A 475 -3.43 -17.85 12.77
C LEU A 475 -3.43 -19.18 13.54
N ASN A 476 -2.26 -19.57 14.06
CA ASN A 476 -2.18 -20.67 15.00
C ASN A 476 -2.38 -20.15 16.43
N THR A 477 -3.61 -20.17 16.91
CA THR A 477 -3.94 -19.66 18.25
C THR A 477 -3.33 -20.48 19.41
N ARG A 478 -2.85 -21.70 19.14
CA ARG A 478 -2.17 -22.52 20.17
C ARG A 478 -0.80 -21.98 20.55
N SER A 479 -0.19 -21.20 19.69
CA SER A 479 1.12 -20.56 19.94
C SER A 479 1.02 -19.28 20.77
N ILE A 480 -0.21 -18.78 21.00
CA ILE A 480 -0.52 -17.58 21.80
C ILE A 480 -1.62 -17.89 22.82
N PRO A 481 -1.39 -18.84 23.75
CA PRO A 481 -2.43 -19.39 24.62
C PRO A 481 -3.04 -18.38 25.60
N ALA A 482 -2.33 -17.30 25.93
CA ALA A 482 -2.81 -16.25 26.83
C ALA A 482 -3.69 -15.20 26.15
N LEU A 483 -3.81 -15.22 24.79
CA LEU A 483 -4.58 -14.23 24.07
C LEU A 483 -6.04 -14.27 24.47
N SER A 484 -6.56 -13.13 24.93
CA SER A 484 -7.94 -12.96 25.39
C SER A 484 -8.76 -12.04 24.49
N SER A 485 -8.11 -11.20 23.68
CA SER A 485 -8.82 -10.28 22.80
C SER A 485 -8.05 -9.91 21.55
N PHE A 486 -8.81 -9.59 20.51
CA PHE A 486 -8.37 -8.91 19.30
C PHE A 486 -8.88 -7.47 19.29
N ALA A 487 -8.21 -6.59 18.53
CA ALA A 487 -8.64 -5.22 18.23
C ALA A 487 -8.46 -4.93 16.74
N GLY A 488 -8.97 -3.80 16.25
CA GLY A 488 -8.94 -3.41 14.83
C GLY A 488 -10.25 -3.76 14.09
N ALA A 489 -10.35 -3.37 12.82
CA ALA A 489 -11.59 -3.51 12.04
C ALA A 489 -12.06 -4.96 11.83
N CYS A 490 -11.11 -5.90 11.82
CA CYS A 490 -11.40 -7.34 11.69
C CYS A 490 -11.77 -8.02 13.02
N ALA A 491 -11.68 -7.33 14.17
CA ALA A 491 -12.12 -7.87 15.45
C ALA A 491 -13.63 -7.74 15.62
N SER A 492 -14.25 -8.66 16.40
CA SER A 492 -15.62 -8.48 16.89
C SER A 492 -15.72 -7.27 17.83
N ASP A 493 -16.92 -6.72 18.01
CA ASP A 493 -17.14 -5.55 18.88
C ASP A 493 -16.66 -5.78 20.32
N ASP A 494 -16.70 -7.02 20.81
CA ASP A 494 -16.21 -7.43 22.13
C ASP A 494 -14.74 -7.89 22.12
N GLY A 495 -14.10 -7.90 20.94
CA GLY A 495 -12.73 -8.35 20.77
C GLY A 495 -12.52 -9.86 20.85
N SER A 496 -13.56 -10.67 21.00
CA SER A 496 -13.42 -12.11 21.24
C SER A 496 -12.95 -12.91 20.03
N CYS A 497 -13.21 -12.43 18.81
CA CYS A 497 -12.94 -13.18 17.58
C CYS A 497 -12.54 -12.29 16.41
N VAL A 498 -12.02 -12.93 15.34
CA VAL A 498 -11.68 -12.32 14.07
C VAL A 498 -12.75 -12.61 13.04
N ILE A 499 -13.22 -11.55 12.36
CA ILE A 499 -14.27 -11.61 11.32
C ILE A 499 -13.74 -10.93 10.06
N ILE A 500 -13.66 -11.67 8.96
CA ILE A 500 -13.30 -11.14 7.64
C ILE A 500 -14.39 -11.53 6.64
N ASN A 501 -14.91 -10.56 5.91
CA ASN A 501 -15.98 -10.76 4.91
C ASN A 501 -17.22 -11.50 5.45
N GLY A 502 -17.58 -11.27 6.73
CA GLY A 502 -18.70 -11.93 7.39
C GLY A 502 -18.38 -13.36 7.87
N GLU A 503 -17.17 -13.84 7.68
CA GLU A 503 -16.73 -15.14 8.16
C GLU A 503 -15.98 -15.02 9.50
N LEU A 504 -16.46 -15.71 10.51
CA LEU A 504 -15.77 -15.85 11.80
C LEU A 504 -14.69 -16.92 11.65
N LEU A 505 -13.42 -16.50 11.68
CA LEU A 505 -12.25 -17.33 11.38
C LEU A 505 -11.55 -17.87 12.64
N TYR A 506 -11.43 -17.06 13.67
CA TYR A 506 -10.68 -17.41 14.89
C TYR A 506 -11.29 -16.79 16.12
N PHE A 507 -11.25 -17.53 17.25
CA PHE A 507 -11.45 -16.98 18.59
C PHE A 507 -10.11 -16.79 19.28
N ALA A 508 -9.99 -15.78 20.14
CA ALA A 508 -8.90 -15.69 21.09
C ALA A 508 -9.04 -16.84 22.12
N PRO A 509 -7.97 -17.59 22.41
CA PRO A 509 -8.05 -18.79 23.26
C PRO A 509 -8.71 -18.57 24.62
N MET A 510 -8.49 -17.40 25.23
CA MET A 510 -9.02 -17.07 26.58
C MET A 510 -10.27 -16.20 26.52
N ALA A 511 -10.77 -15.79 25.36
CA ALA A 511 -11.88 -14.83 25.25
C ALA A 511 -13.15 -15.24 26.03
N LEU A 512 -13.48 -16.53 26.02
CA LEU A 512 -14.71 -17.03 26.65
C LEU A 512 -14.44 -17.84 27.92
N SER A 513 -13.26 -17.73 28.53
CA SER A 513 -12.84 -18.57 29.68
C SER A 513 -13.67 -18.36 30.94
N SER A 514 -14.26 -17.18 31.14
CA SER A 514 -15.13 -16.83 32.29
C SER A 514 -16.58 -16.51 31.91
N THR A 515 -16.92 -16.60 30.61
CA THR A 515 -18.22 -16.20 30.08
C THR A 515 -19.23 -17.33 30.19
N THR A 516 -20.43 -17.05 30.71
CA THR A 516 -21.53 -18.01 30.80
C THR A 516 -22.52 -17.91 29.64
N SER A 517 -22.62 -16.72 29.01
CA SER A 517 -23.51 -16.47 27.86
C SER A 517 -22.76 -15.62 26.86
N TYR A 518 -22.79 -16.00 25.60
CA TYR A 518 -22.10 -15.29 24.52
C TYR A 518 -23.04 -14.97 23.34
N THR A 519 -22.97 -13.76 22.83
CA THR A 519 -23.69 -13.35 21.63
C THR A 519 -22.68 -13.14 20.52
N VAL A 520 -22.82 -13.90 19.44
CA VAL A 520 -21.95 -13.79 18.25
C VAL A 520 -22.23 -12.47 17.56
N ASP A 521 -21.17 -11.79 17.14
CA ASP A 521 -21.22 -10.48 16.45
C ASP A 521 -22.19 -10.49 15.26
N SER A 522 -22.95 -9.41 15.11
CA SER A 522 -24.01 -9.29 14.10
C SER A 522 -23.54 -9.33 12.65
N ARG A 523 -22.26 -9.05 12.42
CA ARG A 523 -21.60 -9.13 11.08
C ARG A 523 -21.39 -10.56 10.61
N VAL A 524 -21.47 -11.55 11.49
CA VAL A 524 -21.16 -12.95 11.16
C VAL A 524 -22.28 -13.57 10.36
N THR A 525 -21.94 -14.03 9.15
CA THR A 525 -22.82 -14.80 8.25
C THR A 525 -22.41 -16.26 8.13
N LYS A 526 -21.11 -16.54 8.38
CA LYS A 526 -20.50 -17.86 8.29
C LYS A 526 -19.57 -18.09 9.49
N ILE A 527 -19.53 -19.32 10.00
CA ILE A 527 -18.63 -19.72 11.10
C ILE A 527 -17.69 -20.82 10.60
N ALA A 528 -16.38 -20.51 10.56
CA ALA A 528 -15.34 -21.46 10.17
C ALA A 528 -14.48 -21.94 11.35
N SER A 529 -14.66 -21.38 12.54
CA SER A 529 -13.88 -21.71 13.74
C SER A 529 -14.74 -22.33 14.83
N ALA A 530 -14.21 -23.36 15.51
CA ALA A 530 -14.79 -23.86 16.75
C ALA A 530 -14.64 -22.83 17.88
N PHE A 531 -15.57 -22.84 18.81
CA PHE A 531 -15.49 -22.06 20.04
C PHE A 531 -14.28 -22.49 20.89
N PRO A 532 -13.60 -21.57 21.57
CA PRO A 532 -12.43 -21.89 22.40
C PRO A 532 -12.85 -22.77 23.58
N THR A 533 -11.89 -23.45 24.20
CA THR A 533 -12.14 -24.30 25.35
C THR A 533 -12.76 -23.47 26.47
N SER A 534 -13.96 -23.86 26.90
CA SER A 534 -14.68 -23.20 28.00
C SER A 534 -15.44 -24.19 28.85
N ASN A 535 -15.23 -24.08 30.17
CA ASN A 535 -15.97 -24.82 31.19
C ASN A 535 -17.09 -23.97 31.79
N THR A 536 -17.24 -22.72 31.40
CA THR A 536 -18.22 -21.78 31.96
C THR A 536 -19.34 -21.47 30.97
N LEU A 537 -19.09 -21.53 29.66
CA LEU A 537 -20.05 -21.19 28.61
C LEU A 537 -21.24 -22.16 28.62
N LYS A 538 -22.46 -21.61 28.77
CA LYS A 538 -23.73 -22.35 28.80
C LYS A 538 -24.64 -22.04 27.64
N THR A 539 -24.65 -20.79 27.17
CA THR A 539 -25.55 -20.35 26.11
C THR A 539 -24.83 -19.53 25.06
N VAL A 540 -25.20 -19.72 23.78
CA VAL A 540 -24.72 -18.94 22.67
C VAL A 540 -25.87 -18.46 21.80
N THR A 541 -25.88 -17.17 21.46
CA THR A 541 -26.86 -16.58 20.56
C THR A 541 -26.19 -16.22 19.22
N PHE A 542 -26.74 -16.75 18.12
CA PHE A 542 -26.26 -16.49 16.77
C PHE A 542 -27.08 -15.38 16.11
N PRO A 543 -26.46 -14.51 15.28
CA PRO A 543 -27.16 -13.46 14.57
C PRO A 543 -28.09 -14.05 13.49
N SER A 544 -29.12 -13.27 13.11
CA SER A 544 -30.07 -13.65 12.06
C SER A 544 -29.41 -13.84 10.68
N GLY A 545 -28.26 -13.18 10.43
CA GLY A 545 -27.48 -13.31 9.21
C GLY A 545 -26.65 -14.58 9.11
N CYS A 546 -26.42 -15.29 10.22
CA CYS A 546 -25.61 -16.52 10.24
C CYS A 546 -26.39 -17.66 9.59
N THR A 547 -25.88 -18.18 8.46
CA THR A 547 -26.53 -19.22 7.67
C THR A 547 -25.61 -20.38 7.32
N GLU A 548 -24.31 -20.30 7.61
CA GLU A 548 -23.31 -21.30 7.25
C GLU A 548 -22.40 -21.64 8.42
N VAL A 549 -22.12 -22.94 8.58
CA VAL A 549 -21.19 -23.48 9.57
C VAL A 549 -20.36 -24.57 8.87
N THR A 550 -19.04 -24.42 8.90
CA THR A 550 -18.11 -25.36 8.20
C THR A 550 -17.41 -26.33 9.14
N THR A 551 -17.58 -26.18 10.47
CA THR A 551 -16.95 -27.02 11.48
C THR A 551 -17.89 -27.26 12.66
N ARG A 552 -17.57 -28.25 13.50
CA ARG A 552 -18.23 -28.41 14.79
C ARG A 552 -17.84 -27.25 15.73
N LEU A 553 -18.82 -26.68 16.40
CA LEU A 553 -18.62 -25.44 17.17
C LEU A 553 -18.19 -25.70 18.62
N PHE A 554 -18.77 -26.70 19.30
CA PHE A 554 -18.69 -26.84 20.73
C PHE A 554 -17.92 -28.09 21.20
N GLY A 555 -17.03 -28.61 20.39
CA GLY A 555 -16.21 -29.80 20.73
C GLY A 555 -15.42 -29.66 22.02
N SER A 556 -15.02 -28.45 22.38
CA SER A 556 -14.23 -28.11 23.60
C SER A 556 -15.03 -27.37 24.66
N CYS A 557 -16.37 -27.27 24.55
CA CYS A 557 -17.25 -26.56 25.49
C CYS A 557 -18.07 -27.58 26.31
N ALA A 558 -17.54 -28.05 27.44
CA ALA A 558 -18.11 -29.14 28.20
C ALA A 558 -19.47 -28.84 28.85
N ASN A 559 -19.78 -27.59 29.10
CA ASN A 559 -20.96 -27.14 29.84
C ASN A 559 -21.99 -26.38 29.01
N ILE A 560 -21.86 -26.36 27.69
CA ILE A 560 -22.87 -25.74 26.82
C ILE A 560 -24.23 -26.47 26.97
N GLU A 561 -25.28 -25.68 27.15
CA GLU A 561 -26.63 -26.20 27.45
C GLU A 561 -27.62 -25.88 26.32
N SER A 562 -27.45 -24.72 25.65
CA SER A 562 -28.38 -24.30 24.62
C SER A 562 -27.81 -23.23 23.67
N VAL A 563 -28.40 -23.14 22.50
CA VAL A 563 -28.14 -22.10 21.49
C VAL A 563 -29.43 -21.41 21.08
N GLN A 564 -29.31 -20.18 20.59
CA GLN A 564 -30.40 -19.36 20.07
C GLN A 564 -30.01 -18.73 18.73
N GLY A 565 -30.98 -18.24 17.98
CA GLY A 565 -30.75 -17.56 16.71
C GLY A 565 -31.01 -18.42 15.48
N ASN A 566 -30.56 -17.98 14.32
CA ASN A 566 -30.97 -18.52 13.02
C ASN A 566 -30.59 -19.99 12.77
N ILE A 567 -29.44 -20.42 13.31
CA ILE A 567 -28.95 -21.80 13.14
C ILE A 567 -29.25 -22.70 14.35
N ALA A 568 -30.07 -22.24 15.28
CA ALA A 568 -30.48 -23.03 16.43
C ALA A 568 -31.73 -23.86 16.11
N SER A 569 -31.78 -25.10 16.55
CA SER A 569 -33.01 -25.92 16.52
C SER A 569 -34.08 -25.34 17.41
N THR A 570 -35.36 -25.68 17.18
CA THR A 570 -36.44 -25.42 18.15
C THR A 570 -36.08 -26.05 19.48
N GLY A 571 -36.01 -25.23 20.55
CA GLY A 571 -35.54 -25.64 21.88
C GLY A 571 -34.01 -25.52 22.07
N GLY A 572 -33.25 -25.11 21.07
CA GLY A 572 -31.84 -24.71 21.19
C GLY A 572 -30.86 -25.83 21.54
N LYS A 573 -31.20 -27.08 21.29
CA LYS A 573 -30.36 -28.23 21.64
C LYS A 573 -29.41 -28.68 20.53
N CYS A 574 -29.63 -28.22 19.31
CA CYS A 574 -28.81 -28.55 18.15
C CYS A 574 -28.50 -27.32 17.31
N ILE A 575 -27.38 -27.37 16.61
CA ILE A 575 -27.10 -26.51 15.45
C ILE A 575 -27.75 -27.15 14.21
N VAL A 576 -28.51 -26.36 13.47
CA VAL A 576 -29.20 -26.80 12.25
C VAL A 576 -28.93 -25.79 11.11
N VAL A 577 -28.44 -26.27 10.00
CA VAL A 577 -28.22 -25.49 8.77
C VAL A 577 -28.86 -26.21 7.62
N ASN A 578 -29.70 -25.54 6.83
CA ASN A 578 -30.38 -26.11 5.66
C ASN A 578 -31.06 -27.46 5.94
N ASN A 579 -31.78 -27.56 7.07
CA ASN A 579 -32.42 -28.77 7.56
C ASN A 579 -31.46 -29.94 7.87
N THR A 580 -30.15 -29.69 7.92
CA THR A 580 -29.13 -30.64 8.37
C THR A 580 -28.81 -30.37 9.84
N LEU A 581 -28.90 -31.37 10.69
CA LEU A 581 -28.43 -31.31 12.07
C LEU A 581 -26.91 -31.44 12.09
N ILE A 582 -26.22 -30.35 12.39
CA ILE A 582 -24.75 -30.26 12.35
C ILE A 582 -24.12 -30.79 13.65
N GLU A 583 -24.68 -30.42 14.80
CA GLU A 583 -24.12 -30.78 16.12
C GLU A 583 -25.18 -30.76 17.24
N LEU A 584 -25.18 -31.81 18.07
CA LEU A 584 -25.88 -31.77 19.34
C LEU A 584 -25.10 -30.91 20.33
N VAL A 585 -25.72 -29.86 20.81
CA VAL A 585 -25.10 -28.84 21.67
C VAL A 585 -24.97 -29.35 23.12
N ASP A 586 -26.06 -29.75 23.74
CA ASP A 586 -26.09 -30.18 25.15
C ASP A 586 -25.58 -31.64 25.26
N LYS A 587 -24.30 -31.77 25.58
CA LYS A 587 -23.61 -33.06 25.69
C LYS A 587 -24.03 -33.88 26.92
N LYS A 588 -24.82 -33.32 27.85
CA LYS A 588 -25.29 -33.97 29.10
C LYS A 588 -26.64 -34.65 28.93
N LEU A 589 -27.32 -34.43 27.78
CA LEU A 589 -28.57 -35.09 27.52
C LEU A 589 -28.37 -36.61 27.41
N THR A 590 -29.24 -37.35 28.08
CA THR A 590 -29.29 -38.83 28.03
C THR A 590 -30.27 -39.33 26.96
N SER A 591 -31.26 -38.52 26.59
CA SER A 591 -32.19 -38.83 25.49
C SER A 591 -32.49 -37.58 24.67
N TYR A 592 -32.70 -37.73 23.36
CA TYR A 592 -33.06 -36.64 22.50
C TYR A 592 -33.97 -37.06 21.33
N THR A 593 -35.00 -36.26 21.11
CA THR A 593 -35.85 -36.40 19.93
C THR A 593 -35.49 -35.33 18.94
N ILE A 594 -35.01 -35.75 17.78
CA ILE A 594 -34.65 -34.83 16.66
C ILE A 594 -35.93 -34.12 16.20
N PRO A 595 -35.92 -32.79 16.05
CA PRO A 595 -37.09 -32.03 15.61
C PRO A 595 -37.59 -32.46 14.21
N ALA A 596 -38.90 -32.42 14.03
CA ALA A 596 -39.51 -32.58 12.73
C ALA A 596 -39.00 -31.48 11.77
N GLY A 597 -38.79 -31.87 10.46
CA GLY A 597 -38.24 -30.95 9.47
C GLY A 597 -36.72 -31.10 9.24
N ILE A 598 -36.00 -31.80 10.12
CA ILE A 598 -34.62 -32.20 9.85
C ILE A 598 -34.66 -33.29 8.79
N THR A 599 -33.90 -33.12 7.68
CA THR A 599 -33.83 -34.05 6.57
C THR A 599 -32.52 -34.83 6.54
N GLU A 600 -31.47 -34.30 7.16
CA GLU A 600 -30.15 -34.91 7.24
C GLU A 600 -29.56 -34.82 8.64
N ILE A 601 -28.93 -35.88 9.11
CA ILE A 601 -28.05 -35.86 10.28
C ILE A 601 -26.62 -35.77 9.76
N GLY A 602 -25.94 -34.69 10.09
CA GLY A 602 -24.60 -34.39 9.62
C GLY A 602 -23.53 -35.32 10.19
N ALA A 603 -22.34 -35.27 9.61
CA ALA A 603 -21.20 -36.05 10.08
C ALA A 603 -20.83 -35.65 11.52
N ASN A 604 -20.54 -36.65 12.40
CA ASN A 604 -20.18 -36.49 13.80
C ASN A 604 -21.21 -35.72 14.66
N ALA A 605 -22.47 -35.63 14.25
CA ALA A 605 -23.50 -34.79 14.86
C ALA A 605 -23.74 -35.06 16.34
N PHE A 606 -23.63 -36.30 16.77
CA PHE A 606 -23.83 -36.74 18.18
C PHE A 606 -22.53 -37.18 18.88
N GLU A 607 -21.36 -36.89 18.30
CA GLU A 607 -20.08 -37.31 18.85
C GLU A 607 -19.84 -36.76 20.28
N ARG A 608 -19.31 -37.61 21.16
CA ARG A 608 -18.94 -37.26 22.55
C ARG A 608 -20.10 -36.81 23.44
N GLY A 609 -21.35 -37.15 23.09
CA GLY A 609 -22.51 -36.91 23.94
C GLY A 609 -22.70 -38.01 24.99
N ALA A 610 -23.34 -37.68 26.14
CA ALA A 610 -23.79 -38.66 27.12
C ALA A 610 -25.09 -39.38 26.71
N ILE A 611 -25.55 -39.15 25.49
CA ILE A 611 -26.84 -39.57 24.99
C ILE A 611 -26.90 -41.10 24.82
N THR A 612 -27.89 -41.72 25.40
CA THR A 612 -28.12 -43.18 25.35
C THR A 612 -29.28 -43.53 24.42
N SER A 613 -30.20 -42.60 24.15
CA SER A 613 -31.40 -42.82 23.36
C SER A 613 -31.68 -41.67 22.40
N ILE A 614 -31.88 -41.96 21.14
CA ILE A 614 -32.19 -40.96 20.07
C ILE A 614 -33.46 -41.37 19.34
N THR A 615 -34.40 -40.44 19.16
CA THR A 615 -35.56 -40.60 18.30
C THR A 615 -35.37 -39.81 17.00
N VAL A 616 -35.37 -40.49 15.88
CA VAL A 616 -35.20 -39.97 14.52
C VAL A 616 -36.58 -39.82 13.85
N PRO A 617 -36.99 -38.59 13.46
CA PRO A 617 -38.28 -38.37 12.80
C PRO A 617 -38.36 -38.92 11.40
N VAL A 618 -39.57 -39.04 10.85
CA VAL A 618 -39.84 -39.54 9.48
C VAL A 618 -39.21 -38.66 8.40
N SER A 619 -38.86 -37.40 8.69
CA SER A 619 -38.29 -36.44 7.75
C SER A 619 -36.81 -36.71 7.42
N VAL A 620 -36.11 -37.48 8.24
CA VAL A 620 -34.68 -37.75 8.04
C VAL A 620 -34.53 -38.82 6.94
N THR A 621 -33.89 -38.44 5.85
CA THR A 621 -33.62 -39.26 4.67
C THR A 621 -32.12 -39.55 4.47
N LYS A 622 -31.23 -38.87 5.21
CA LYS A 622 -29.80 -39.03 5.07
C LYS A 622 -29.05 -38.96 6.39
N ILE A 623 -28.03 -39.80 6.56
CA ILE A 623 -27.17 -39.89 7.74
C ILE A 623 -25.71 -39.82 7.31
N GLY A 624 -24.99 -38.84 7.85
CA GLY A 624 -23.59 -38.59 7.55
C GLY A 624 -22.60 -39.49 8.29
N ASN A 625 -21.33 -39.43 7.87
CA ASN A 625 -20.25 -40.22 8.44
C ASN A 625 -20.13 -40.03 9.96
N ASN A 626 -19.93 -41.12 10.70
CA ASN A 626 -19.67 -41.05 12.15
C ASN A 626 -20.74 -40.27 12.95
N ALA A 627 -21.96 -40.14 12.41
CA ALA A 627 -23.02 -39.32 13.01
C ALA A 627 -23.24 -39.63 14.50
N PHE A 628 -23.11 -40.87 14.91
CA PHE A 628 -23.30 -41.36 16.27
C PHE A 628 -22.05 -41.93 16.94
N SER A 629 -20.86 -41.74 16.30
CA SER A 629 -19.61 -42.25 16.82
C SER A 629 -19.22 -41.63 18.16
N ASN A 630 -18.49 -42.40 18.97
CA ASN A 630 -18.01 -41.95 20.29
C ASN A 630 -19.12 -41.35 21.18
N SER A 631 -20.39 -41.73 20.95
CA SER A 631 -21.51 -41.42 21.84
C SER A 631 -21.82 -42.64 22.71
N ASN A 632 -22.54 -42.44 23.84
CA ASN A 632 -23.00 -43.54 24.68
C ASN A 632 -24.33 -44.13 24.19
N THR A 633 -24.67 -43.92 22.90
CA THR A 633 -25.97 -44.28 22.32
C THR A 633 -26.11 -45.78 22.24
N SER A 634 -27.09 -46.31 22.97
CA SER A 634 -27.44 -47.71 22.99
C SER A 634 -28.78 -48.02 22.26
N SER A 635 -29.57 -46.97 22.01
CA SER A 635 -30.90 -47.15 21.39
C SER A 635 -31.20 -46.01 20.39
N ILE A 636 -31.53 -46.33 19.15
CA ILE A 636 -32.00 -45.35 18.16
C ILE A 636 -33.35 -45.78 17.61
N TYR A 637 -34.33 -44.88 17.68
CA TYR A 637 -35.72 -45.10 17.26
C TYR A 637 -35.99 -44.36 15.97
N PHE A 638 -36.04 -45.09 14.84
CA PHE A 638 -36.35 -44.55 13.50
C PHE A 638 -37.87 -44.62 13.26
N LYS A 639 -38.54 -43.47 13.16
CA LYS A 639 -39.97 -43.38 12.89
C LYS A 639 -40.33 -43.54 11.42
N SER A 640 -39.38 -43.49 10.50
CA SER A 640 -39.62 -43.67 9.08
C SER A 640 -39.83 -45.13 8.74
N THR A 641 -40.76 -45.40 7.85
CA THR A 641 -40.92 -46.74 7.25
C THR A 641 -39.91 -47.05 6.14
N THR A 642 -39.20 -46.01 5.71
CA THR A 642 -38.13 -46.11 4.68
C THR A 642 -36.78 -45.80 5.34
N PRO A 643 -35.78 -46.67 5.18
CA PRO A 643 -34.42 -46.41 5.68
C PRO A 643 -33.80 -45.16 5.07
N ALA A 644 -33.10 -44.38 5.89
CA ALA A 644 -32.31 -43.26 5.43
C ALA A 644 -31.09 -43.75 4.64
N GLU A 645 -30.64 -42.93 3.68
CA GLU A 645 -29.40 -43.15 2.96
C GLU A 645 -28.22 -42.93 3.91
N ILE A 646 -27.27 -43.85 3.93
CA ILE A 646 -26.02 -43.71 4.70
C ILE A 646 -24.90 -43.32 3.76
N THR A 647 -24.20 -42.22 4.05
CA THR A 647 -23.06 -41.76 3.26
C THR A 647 -21.83 -42.62 3.55
N LEU A 648 -21.43 -43.44 2.58
CA LEU A 648 -20.40 -44.47 2.70
C LEU A 648 -19.00 -43.96 2.38
N LEU A 649 -18.37 -43.12 3.22
CA LEU A 649 -16.90 -42.97 3.20
C LEU A 649 -16.25 -43.72 4.38
N TYR A 650 -16.92 -43.79 5.51
CA TYR A 650 -16.56 -44.57 6.70
C TYR A 650 -17.86 -44.97 7.39
N ASN A 651 -17.84 -46.07 8.14
CA ASN A 651 -18.97 -46.56 8.90
C ASN A 651 -19.62 -45.42 9.73
N PRO A 652 -20.90 -45.02 9.56
CA PRO A 652 -21.56 -43.98 10.33
C PRO A 652 -21.67 -44.34 11.82
N TRP A 653 -21.50 -45.61 12.08
CA TRP A 653 -21.57 -46.24 13.37
C TRP A 653 -20.18 -46.79 13.71
N VAL A 654 -19.36 -46.10 14.49
CA VAL A 654 -18.44 -46.83 15.37
C VAL A 654 -19.31 -47.30 16.51
N ILE A 655 -20.02 -48.40 16.29
CA ILE A 655 -21.07 -48.90 17.17
C ILE A 655 -20.38 -49.69 18.28
N ASP A 656 -20.76 -49.38 19.55
CA ASP A 656 -20.74 -50.36 20.64
C ASP A 656 -21.55 -51.58 20.16
N GLU A 657 -21.02 -52.78 20.30
CA GLU A 657 -21.63 -54.03 19.86
C GLU A 657 -23.07 -54.26 20.46
N ASN A 658 -23.50 -53.35 21.33
CA ASN A 658 -24.76 -53.40 22.05
C ASN A 658 -25.85 -52.41 21.58
N ILE A 659 -25.66 -51.70 20.44
CA ILE A 659 -26.69 -50.76 19.98
C ILE A 659 -27.90 -51.48 19.41
N VAL A 660 -29.11 -50.97 19.73
CA VAL A 660 -30.36 -51.46 19.16
C VAL A 660 -31.00 -50.36 18.31
N LEU A 661 -31.32 -50.73 17.07
CA LEU A 661 -31.99 -49.86 16.10
C LEU A 661 -33.47 -50.25 16.02
N TYR A 662 -34.30 -49.45 16.67
CA TYR A 662 -35.75 -49.64 16.66
C TYR A 662 -36.36 -49.00 15.40
N VAL A 663 -37.11 -49.82 14.62
CA VAL A 663 -37.77 -49.37 13.38
C VAL A 663 -39.25 -49.78 13.44
N PRO A 664 -40.17 -49.17 12.65
CA PRO A 664 -41.55 -49.62 12.60
C PRO A 664 -41.62 -51.13 12.30
N ALA A 665 -42.46 -51.83 13.08
CA ALA A 665 -42.53 -53.31 13.05
C ALA A 665 -42.73 -53.85 11.63
N GLU A 666 -43.55 -53.18 10.82
CA GLU A 666 -43.83 -53.53 9.43
C GLU A 666 -42.62 -53.26 8.47
N SER A 667 -41.63 -52.49 8.92
CA SER A 667 -40.49 -52.08 8.09
C SER A 667 -39.20 -52.84 8.35
N VAL A 668 -39.17 -53.73 9.33
CA VAL A 668 -37.97 -54.50 9.74
C VAL A 668 -37.27 -55.16 8.53
N ALA A 669 -38.01 -55.79 7.63
CA ALA A 669 -37.41 -56.45 6.48
C ALA A 669 -36.74 -55.48 5.51
N VAL A 670 -37.34 -54.31 5.30
CA VAL A 670 -36.82 -53.28 4.39
C VAL A 670 -35.52 -52.68 4.99
N TYR A 671 -35.52 -52.41 6.30
CA TYR A 671 -34.33 -51.88 6.97
C TYR A 671 -33.17 -52.88 6.98
N LYS A 672 -33.45 -54.19 7.30
CA LYS A 672 -32.42 -55.25 7.23
C LYS A 672 -31.84 -55.45 5.87
N ALA A 673 -32.63 -55.26 4.82
CA ALA A 673 -32.15 -55.37 3.43
C ALA A 673 -31.29 -54.15 3.03
N SER A 674 -31.66 -52.93 3.47
CA SER A 674 -30.94 -51.69 3.15
C SER A 674 -29.67 -51.49 4.01
N TRP A 675 -29.72 -51.91 5.27
CA TRP A 675 -28.62 -51.77 6.25
C TRP A 675 -28.13 -53.19 6.65
N SER A 676 -27.70 -53.98 5.69
CA SER A 676 -27.34 -55.39 5.88
C SER A 676 -26.26 -55.61 6.94
N ASP A 677 -25.30 -54.69 7.03
CA ASP A 677 -24.20 -54.78 8.00
C ASP A 677 -24.65 -54.59 9.45
N TYR A 678 -25.91 -54.14 9.66
CA TYR A 678 -26.52 -53.87 10.97
C TYR A 678 -27.79 -54.69 11.21
N ALA A 679 -28.04 -55.69 10.36
CA ALA A 679 -29.26 -56.45 10.39
C ALA A 679 -29.59 -57.08 11.78
N ASP A 680 -28.55 -57.47 12.52
CA ASP A 680 -28.70 -58.07 13.86
C ASP A 680 -29.11 -57.05 14.92
N ALA A 681 -28.78 -55.78 14.75
CA ALA A 681 -29.14 -54.68 15.64
C ALA A 681 -30.58 -54.17 15.40
N ILE A 682 -31.23 -54.50 14.28
CA ILE A 682 -32.55 -53.99 13.88
C ILE A 682 -33.69 -54.79 14.52
N VAL A 683 -34.52 -54.09 15.31
CA VAL A 683 -35.68 -54.63 16.03
C VAL A 683 -36.95 -53.85 15.70
N GLY A 684 -38.05 -54.56 15.51
CA GLY A 684 -39.37 -53.93 15.33
C GLY A 684 -39.88 -53.27 16.58
N TYR A 685 -40.50 -52.09 16.44
CA TYR A 685 -41.06 -51.29 17.51
C TYR A 685 -42.38 -50.66 17.07
N ASP A 686 -43.35 -50.62 17.97
CA ASP A 686 -44.64 -49.95 17.75
C ASP A 686 -44.57 -48.54 18.32
N PHE A 687 -44.51 -47.54 17.42
CA PHE A 687 -44.33 -46.09 17.77
C PHE A 687 -45.62 -45.45 18.26
#